data_4dd6b95072d091011746d626c981f2d6
#
_entry.id   4dd6b95072d091011746d626c981f2d6
#
_cell.length_a   1.000
_cell.length_b   1.000
_cell.length_c   1.000
_cell.angle_alpha   90.00
_cell.angle_beta   90.00
_cell.angle_gamma   90.00
#
_symmetry.space_group_name_H-M   'P 1'
#
loop_
_entity.id
_entity.type
_entity.pdbx_description
1 polymer ?
#
loop_
_entity_poly.entity_id
_entity_poly.type
_entity_poly.pdbx_seq_one_letter_code
_entity_poly.pdbx_strand_id
1 'polypeptide(L)'
;MTSSRVQALMLSGLLGLGAPAAAQVPTPDAHFGFRLGADRRLATADDIARYFTLVASQSDRVTLVDLGKTTDGHAMPAAVISAPENIRNLDRIRAANLRLSDPRTLEPDEARRLAATQKVIVAIGGATQAASELLHTLVTATDAQTLSVLQNVVVVLIPSLNPDGQRLVTDWYEKHKGTPWEGGPMPWLYQKYAGHDINRDAFMMNLAENRNLARFMYSDWHPQVFLTMHQMEDNGPRFFVPPNTDPIDPNSDPLIWRSAALLGSGMALQLQSERKSGVVSSAKYDYYWPGFEDSAPIGHNTVCLLTEVASVDVATPVNVPATELRAGFKGLAEYRPQINFPDPWPGGRWTLRDIVDYDLSAVRGLLVAASAYREQLVRNFYDMGLRAVEKGREGGPYAFLIPPDQHDPITTARLEELLLAGAIEIQRAMEPFRADGEPYPEGTDIIFMTQPYRAYVKSLLERQSYPARRVAPNGPPERPYDVAGWTLPMQMGVSVVTIERRFEPPSLTRVTTPRMTQGSVWGERKPAYWVIQGRGNGAALAVNRLLAAGAVPSWTTTGLDALGFHHEAGAIVVPYVRNSETVVARVARDLGLRVDGMKGRLPANLQPIGRARVAVYKPWTASIDEGWTRFVLDQFEFTYTSLSDQQVHAGNLRARFDVIVLPNVPGNMLAAGYTSEVMPPEYAGGLGDAGIEALRQFTRAGGSLVCLGASGGLAIGAFELPVRDLAREYDDRLFVPGSIVRLTLDPTHPLSFGMQSDTAAFFAFSSVYAAASATARAEEPRDPSLAAGVKTVAHYGERDVLLSGWLEGEYIMAGRAAILEAQVGSGRVVMFGFPVQHRGQAHATFRLLFNALFTSPQSGTKK
;
A
#
# COMPACT_ATOMS: atom_id res chain seq x y z
N MET A 1 -84.10 45.24 -49.63
CA MET A 1 -84.82 44.90 -48.43
C MET A 1 -84.05 43.84 -47.82
N THR A 2 -83.52 44.08 -46.61
CA THR A 2 -82.87 43.27 -45.61
C THR A 2 -81.71 42.27 -45.98
N SER A 3 -80.54 42.75 -45.81
CA SER A 3 -79.26 42.02 -45.78
C SER A 3 -79.05 41.42 -44.43
N SER A 4 -78.76 40.09 -44.37
CA SER A 4 -78.25 39.41 -43.14
C SER A 4 -76.76 39.25 -43.23
N ARG A 5 -76.07 39.83 -42.32
CA ARG A 5 -74.60 39.59 -42.10
C ARG A 5 -74.39 38.38 -41.24
N VAL A 6 -73.63 37.45 -41.75
CA VAL A 6 -73.07 36.29 -40.94
C VAL A 6 -71.73 36.66 -40.37
N GLN A 7 -71.61 36.70 -39.05
CA GLN A 7 -70.36 36.86 -38.33
C GLN A 7 -69.72 35.49 -38.19
N ALA A 8 -68.49 35.31 -38.73
CA ALA A 8 -67.62 34.15 -38.44
C ALA A 8 -66.83 34.37 -37.17
N LEU A 9 -67.05 33.56 -36.15
CA LEU A 9 -66.17 33.46 -34.98
C LEU A 9 -64.92 32.65 -35.35
N MET A 10 -63.76 33.33 -35.32
CA MET A 10 -62.47 32.62 -35.31
C MET A 10 -62.16 32.21 -33.86
N LEU A 11 -62.12 30.90 -33.56
CA LEU A 11 -61.56 30.30 -32.34
C LEU A 11 -60.05 30.17 -32.52
N SER A 12 -59.28 31.05 -31.86
CA SER A 12 -57.84 30.94 -31.78
C SER A 12 -57.48 29.92 -30.65
N GLY A 13 -57.22 28.67 -31.04
CA GLY A 13 -56.68 27.67 -30.14
C GLY A 13 -55.19 27.97 -29.83
N LEU A 14 -54.88 28.51 -28.66
CA LEU A 14 -53.51 28.51 -28.12
C LEU A 14 -53.13 27.05 -27.76
N LEU A 15 -52.39 26.38 -28.62
CA LEU A 15 -51.60 25.22 -28.23
C LEU A 15 -50.45 25.69 -27.35
N GLY A 16 -50.64 25.65 -26.04
CA GLY A 16 -49.58 25.77 -25.07
C GLY A 16 -48.63 24.56 -25.23
N LEU A 17 -47.52 24.77 -25.91
CA LEU A 17 -46.36 23.86 -25.79
C LEU A 17 -45.89 23.94 -24.34
N GLY A 18 -46.40 23.07 -23.49
CA GLY A 18 -45.83 22.82 -22.16
C GLY A 18 -44.37 22.38 -22.36
N ALA A 19 -43.42 23.20 -21.89
CA ALA A 19 -42.05 22.75 -21.76
C ALA A 19 -42.08 21.40 -21.04
N PRO A 20 -41.30 20.38 -21.48
CA PRO A 20 -41.25 19.12 -20.77
C PRO A 20 -40.82 19.44 -19.33
N ALA A 21 -41.60 19.03 -18.35
CA ALA A 21 -41.23 19.11 -16.94
C ALA A 21 -39.88 18.44 -16.83
N ALA A 22 -38.84 19.18 -16.40
CA ALA A 22 -37.53 18.60 -16.16
C ALA A 22 -37.77 17.38 -15.27
N ALA A 23 -37.31 16.22 -15.68
CA ALA A 23 -37.48 14.99 -14.93
C ALA A 23 -36.82 15.22 -13.55
N GLN A 24 -37.63 15.15 -12.51
CA GLN A 24 -37.14 15.38 -11.15
C GLN A 24 -36.19 14.24 -10.76
N VAL A 25 -34.94 14.55 -10.43
CA VAL A 25 -33.96 13.57 -9.97
C VAL A 25 -34.55 12.77 -8.80
N PRO A 26 -34.70 11.44 -8.91
CA PRO A 26 -35.30 10.63 -7.86
C PRO A 26 -34.47 10.68 -6.58
N THR A 27 -35.11 10.74 -5.43
CA THR A 27 -34.43 10.67 -4.14
C THR A 27 -33.73 9.32 -3.97
N PRO A 28 -32.63 9.24 -3.20
CA PRO A 28 -31.99 7.96 -2.87
C PRO A 28 -32.97 6.95 -2.33
N ASP A 29 -33.85 7.34 -1.38
CA ASP A 29 -34.85 6.46 -0.77
C ASP A 29 -35.79 5.84 -1.81
N ALA A 30 -36.21 6.62 -2.80
CA ALA A 30 -37.06 6.13 -3.89
C ALA A 30 -36.31 5.15 -4.81
N HIS A 31 -35.01 5.35 -5.01
CA HIS A 31 -34.19 4.48 -5.87
C HIS A 31 -33.81 3.17 -5.17
N PHE A 32 -33.34 3.25 -3.93
CA PHE A 32 -32.89 2.06 -3.17
C PHE A 32 -34.05 1.29 -2.51
N GLY A 33 -35.24 1.90 -2.38
CA GLY A 33 -36.38 1.33 -1.68
C GLY A 33 -36.24 1.33 -0.15
N PHE A 34 -35.24 2.02 0.39
CA PHE A 34 -35.02 2.26 1.80
C PHE A 34 -34.16 3.51 2.02
N ARG A 35 -34.21 4.10 3.22
CA ARG A 35 -33.35 5.20 3.60
C ARG A 35 -31.92 4.68 3.81
N LEU A 36 -30.93 5.32 3.16
CA LEU A 36 -29.53 4.97 3.36
C LEU A 36 -29.13 5.09 4.84
N GLY A 37 -28.41 4.10 5.35
CA GLY A 37 -28.10 4.00 6.77
C GLY A 37 -29.21 3.40 7.64
N ALA A 38 -30.36 2.97 7.06
CA ALA A 38 -31.38 2.24 7.80
C ALA A 38 -30.81 0.94 8.39
N ASP A 39 -31.27 0.60 9.59
CA ASP A 39 -30.82 -0.59 10.30
C ASP A 39 -30.90 -1.83 9.41
N ARG A 40 -29.82 -2.60 9.38
CA ARG A 40 -29.72 -3.87 8.66
C ARG A 40 -29.97 -3.76 7.14
N ARG A 41 -29.69 -2.58 6.54
CA ARG A 41 -29.83 -2.33 5.10
C ARG A 41 -28.55 -1.69 4.55
N LEU A 42 -28.06 -2.24 3.45
CA LEU A 42 -26.88 -1.76 2.74
C LEU A 42 -27.18 -1.54 1.26
N ALA A 43 -26.72 -0.42 0.72
CA ALA A 43 -26.64 -0.25 -0.72
C ALA A 43 -25.35 -0.93 -1.24
N THR A 44 -25.49 -1.72 -2.30
CA THR A 44 -24.35 -2.38 -2.94
C THR A 44 -23.56 -1.40 -3.80
N ALA A 45 -22.30 -1.71 -4.11
CA ALA A 45 -21.49 -0.89 -5.03
C ALA A 45 -22.15 -0.71 -6.39
N ASP A 46 -22.83 -1.74 -6.91
CA ASP A 46 -23.55 -1.69 -8.18
C ASP A 46 -24.79 -0.82 -8.12
N ASP A 47 -25.53 -0.86 -7.01
CA ASP A 47 -26.71 0.01 -6.82
C ASP A 47 -26.31 1.48 -6.80
N ILE A 48 -25.24 1.79 -6.08
CA ILE A 48 -24.67 3.15 -6.00
C ILE A 48 -24.19 3.61 -7.39
N ALA A 49 -23.47 2.79 -8.13
CA ALA A 49 -23.01 3.12 -9.49
C ALA A 49 -24.18 3.36 -10.45
N ARG A 50 -25.26 2.56 -10.33
CA ARG A 50 -26.50 2.78 -11.12
C ARG A 50 -27.18 4.09 -10.75
N TYR A 51 -27.24 4.43 -9.45
CA TYR A 51 -27.80 5.70 -9.01
C TYR A 51 -26.99 6.89 -9.53
N PHE A 52 -25.67 6.84 -9.46
CA PHE A 52 -24.78 7.87 -10.01
C PHE A 52 -25.03 8.07 -11.53
N THR A 53 -25.16 6.98 -12.26
CA THR A 53 -25.47 7.03 -13.71
C THR A 53 -26.83 7.66 -13.97
N LEU A 54 -27.85 7.30 -13.19
CA LEU A 54 -29.20 7.86 -13.30
C LEU A 54 -29.20 9.37 -13.02
N VAL A 55 -28.58 9.81 -11.93
CA VAL A 55 -28.50 11.24 -11.57
C VAL A 55 -27.75 12.04 -12.62
N ALA A 56 -26.64 11.52 -13.15
CA ALA A 56 -25.86 12.18 -14.19
C ALA A 56 -26.65 12.33 -15.51
N SER A 57 -27.58 11.44 -15.80
CA SER A 57 -28.45 11.53 -16.99
C SER A 57 -29.58 12.57 -16.84
N GLN A 58 -29.85 13.07 -15.62
CA GLN A 58 -30.99 13.92 -15.32
C GLN A 58 -30.62 15.31 -14.79
N SER A 59 -29.33 15.60 -14.57
CA SER A 59 -28.87 16.87 -14.02
C SER A 59 -27.68 17.41 -14.80
N ASP A 60 -27.72 18.71 -15.13
CA ASP A 60 -26.61 19.44 -15.75
C ASP A 60 -25.54 19.93 -14.76
N ARG A 61 -25.71 19.59 -13.46
CA ARG A 61 -24.75 19.89 -12.38
C ARG A 61 -23.74 18.77 -12.15
N VAL A 62 -23.84 17.66 -12.86
CA VAL A 62 -22.97 16.49 -12.66
C VAL A 62 -22.57 15.84 -13.98
N THR A 63 -21.35 15.35 -14.04
CA THR A 63 -20.86 14.43 -15.07
C THR A 63 -20.07 13.31 -14.40
N LEU A 64 -20.00 12.13 -15.05
CA LEU A 64 -19.23 11.00 -14.55
C LEU A 64 -17.85 10.94 -15.20
N VAL A 65 -16.87 10.49 -14.41
CA VAL A 65 -15.54 10.12 -14.87
C VAL A 65 -15.24 8.70 -14.43
N ASP A 66 -14.48 7.96 -15.23
CA ASP A 66 -14.04 6.61 -14.92
C ASP A 66 -12.58 6.66 -14.45
N LEU A 67 -12.33 6.29 -13.20
CA LEU A 67 -10.97 6.21 -12.66
C LEU A 67 -10.20 4.99 -13.18
N GLY A 68 -10.90 3.96 -13.67
CA GLY A 68 -10.31 2.73 -14.20
C GLY A 68 -10.96 1.47 -13.65
N LYS A 69 -10.20 0.37 -13.72
CA LYS A 69 -10.66 -0.94 -13.22
C LYS A 69 -9.99 -1.28 -11.90
N THR A 70 -10.77 -1.93 -11.01
CA THR A 70 -10.24 -2.54 -9.78
C THR A 70 -9.38 -3.77 -10.10
N THR A 71 -8.76 -4.34 -9.08
CA THR A 71 -7.98 -5.58 -9.18
C THR A 71 -8.83 -6.75 -9.72
N ASP A 72 -10.12 -6.83 -9.37
CA ASP A 72 -11.05 -7.86 -9.88
C ASP A 72 -11.79 -7.42 -11.18
N GLY A 73 -11.42 -6.26 -11.74
CA GLY A 73 -11.91 -5.79 -13.05
C GLY A 73 -13.20 -4.99 -13.02
N HIS A 74 -13.72 -4.60 -11.85
CA HIS A 74 -14.89 -3.74 -11.73
C HIS A 74 -14.56 -2.27 -12.03
N ALA A 75 -15.56 -1.47 -12.40
CA ALA A 75 -15.39 -0.05 -12.65
C ALA A 75 -15.25 0.76 -11.35
N MET A 76 -14.49 1.84 -11.40
CA MET A 76 -14.35 2.83 -10.33
C MET A 76 -14.90 4.19 -10.80
N PRO A 77 -16.23 4.40 -10.77
CA PRO A 77 -16.83 5.66 -11.20
C PRO A 77 -16.63 6.76 -10.15
N ALA A 78 -16.53 8.01 -10.62
CA ALA A 78 -16.63 9.20 -9.78
C ALA A 78 -17.57 10.23 -10.40
N ALA A 79 -18.28 10.98 -9.56
CA ALA A 79 -19.14 12.08 -9.99
C ALA A 79 -18.41 13.41 -9.82
N VAL A 80 -18.35 14.19 -10.90
CA VAL A 80 -17.87 15.57 -10.88
C VAL A 80 -19.08 16.50 -10.80
N ILE A 81 -19.20 17.23 -9.69
CA ILE A 81 -20.38 18.00 -9.32
C ILE A 81 -19.99 19.47 -9.18
N SER A 82 -20.71 20.36 -9.86
CA SER A 82 -20.53 21.81 -9.77
C SER A 82 -21.72 22.57 -10.37
N ALA A 83 -21.65 23.90 -10.42
CA ALA A 83 -22.64 24.69 -11.15
C ALA A 83 -22.62 24.31 -12.67
N PRO A 84 -23.75 24.37 -13.37
CA PRO A 84 -23.84 23.98 -14.78
C PRO A 84 -22.81 24.67 -15.68
N GLU A 85 -22.49 25.92 -15.38
CA GLU A 85 -21.46 26.65 -16.11
C GLU A 85 -20.07 26.05 -15.91
N ASN A 86 -19.73 25.63 -14.69
CA ASN A 86 -18.46 25.00 -14.39
C ASN A 86 -18.34 23.64 -15.06
N ILE A 87 -19.42 22.85 -15.08
CA ILE A 87 -19.46 21.54 -15.78
C ILE A 87 -19.22 21.74 -17.29
N ARG A 88 -19.86 22.74 -17.92
CA ARG A 88 -19.59 23.04 -19.34
C ARG A 88 -18.17 23.53 -19.62
N ASN A 89 -17.49 24.12 -18.63
CA ASN A 89 -16.13 24.65 -18.76
C ASN A 89 -15.06 23.76 -18.04
N LEU A 90 -15.37 22.52 -17.78
CA LEU A 90 -14.54 21.64 -16.93
C LEU A 90 -13.10 21.47 -17.46
N ASP A 91 -12.94 21.29 -18.78
CA ASP A 91 -11.62 21.18 -19.39
C ASP A 91 -10.78 22.44 -19.20
N ARG A 92 -11.39 23.62 -19.27
CA ARG A 92 -10.70 24.90 -19.00
C ARG A 92 -10.27 24.99 -17.52
N ILE A 93 -11.13 24.55 -16.60
CA ILE A 93 -10.84 24.52 -15.16
C ILE A 93 -9.67 23.58 -14.90
N ARG A 94 -9.66 22.39 -15.48
CA ARG A 94 -8.57 21.41 -15.36
C ARG A 94 -7.27 21.93 -15.96
N ALA A 95 -7.31 22.51 -17.15
CA ALA A 95 -6.12 23.08 -17.79
C ALA A 95 -5.51 24.23 -16.97
N ALA A 96 -6.36 25.11 -16.38
CA ALA A 96 -5.90 26.17 -15.49
C ALA A 96 -5.26 25.59 -14.22
N ASN A 97 -5.84 24.52 -13.66
CA ASN A 97 -5.33 23.83 -12.49
C ASN A 97 -3.98 23.17 -12.74
N LEU A 98 -3.82 22.52 -13.89
CA LEU A 98 -2.54 21.94 -14.32
C LEU A 98 -1.44 23.02 -14.44
N ARG A 99 -1.75 24.22 -14.91
CA ARG A 99 -0.78 25.34 -14.95
C ARG A 99 -0.39 25.80 -13.54
N LEU A 100 -1.33 25.81 -12.59
CA LEU A 100 -1.06 26.17 -11.19
C LEU A 100 -0.23 25.11 -10.46
N SER A 101 -0.28 23.85 -10.87
CA SER A 101 0.51 22.77 -10.25
C SER A 101 2.00 22.82 -10.60
N ASP A 102 2.37 23.48 -11.71
CA ASP A 102 3.78 23.72 -12.07
C ASP A 102 4.11 25.22 -12.12
N PRO A 103 4.57 25.81 -11.01
CA PRO A 103 4.86 27.22 -10.90
C PRO A 103 6.04 27.68 -11.75
N ARG A 104 6.85 26.78 -12.29
CA ARG A 104 8.00 27.12 -13.14
C ARG A 104 7.60 27.72 -14.50
N THR A 105 6.36 27.46 -14.91
CA THR A 105 5.82 27.88 -16.21
C THR A 105 4.84 29.07 -16.12
N LEU A 106 4.62 29.60 -14.90
CA LEU A 106 3.60 30.59 -14.63
C LEU A 106 4.13 31.73 -13.77
N GLU A 107 4.09 32.96 -14.33
CA GLU A 107 4.53 34.15 -13.60
C GLU A 107 3.61 34.43 -12.39
N PRO A 108 4.16 34.91 -11.23
CA PRO A 108 3.40 35.14 -10.01
C PRO A 108 2.16 36.02 -10.17
N ASP A 109 2.21 37.08 -11.01
CA ASP A 109 1.08 37.96 -11.29
C ASP A 109 -0.02 37.26 -12.08
N GLU A 110 0.36 36.40 -12.99
CA GLU A 110 -0.58 35.57 -13.76
C GLU A 110 -1.21 34.52 -12.86
N ALA A 111 -0.43 33.89 -11.98
CA ALA A 111 -0.92 32.94 -10.99
C ALA A 111 -1.97 33.57 -10.07
N ARG A 112 -1.73 34.80 -9.59
CA ARG A 112 -2.69 35.57 -8.77
C ARG A 112 -4.00 35.83 -9.53
N ARG A 113 -3.91 36.29 -10.80
CA ARG A 113 -5.10 36.51 -11.63
C ARG A 113 -5.89 35.23 -11.89
N LEU A 114 -5.17 34.13 -12.09
CA LEU A 114 -5.77 32.82 -12.32
C LEU A 114 -6.46 32.30 -11.05
N ALA A 115 -5.81 32.39 -9.90
CA ALA A 115 -6.36 32.00 -8.59
C ALA A 115 -7.62 32.79 -8.22
N ALA A 116 -7.68 34.07 -8.56
CA ALA A 116 -8.87 34.93 -8.29
C ALA A 116 -10.16 34.42 -8.96
N THR A 117 -10.07 33.68 -10.06
CA THR A 117 -11.22 33.19 -10.83
C THR A 117 -11.35 31.67 -10.86
N GLN A 118 -10.26 30.94 -10.55
CA GLN A 118 -10.21 29.48 -10.58
C GLN A 118 -11.12 28.87 -9.49
N LYS A 119 -11.68 27.70 -9.78
CA LYS A 119 -12.46 26.90 -8.83
C LYS A 119 -11.50 26.04 -7.99
N VAL A 120 -11.80 25.90 -6.69
CA VAL A 120 -11.09 24.90 -5.89
C VAL A 120 -11.65 23.52 -6.23
N ILE A 121 -10.74 22.55 -6.46
CA ILE A 121 -11.12 21.17 -6.69
C ILE A 121 -11.01 20.43 -5.36
N VAL A 122 -12.12 19.85 -4.90
CA VAL A 122 -12.23 19.06 -3.68
C VAL A 122 -12.60 17.62 -4.08
N ALA A 123 -11.66 16.70 -3.93
CA ALA A 123 -11.92 15.28 -4.08
C ALA A 123 -12.36 14.68 -2.74
N ILE A 124 -13.35 13.78 -2.78
CA ILE A 124 -13.92 13.11 -1.60
C ILE A 124 -14.02 11.63 -1.91
N GLY A 125 -13.41 10.77 -1.09
CA GLY A 125 -13.42 9.33 -1.23
C GLY A 125 -13.87 8.61 0.04
N GLY A 126 -14.53 7.46 -0.10
CA GLY A 126 -14.80 6.52 0.99
C GLY A 126 -16.19 6.59 1.64
N ALA A 127 -16.98 7.65 1.48
CA ALA A 127 -18.30 7.80 2.12
C ALA A 127 -19.41 6.91 1.49
N THR A 128 -19.15 5.65 1.31
CA THR A 128 -19.91 4.74 0.45
C THR A 128 -21.43 4.83 0.59
N GLN A 129 -21.96 4.69 1.82
CA GLN A 129 -23.41 4.75 2.06
C GLN A 129 -23.95 6.19 2.04
N ALA A 130 -23.13 7.20 2.37
CA ALA A 130 -23.51 8.61 2.34
C ALA A 130 -23.41 9.24 0.94
N ALA A 131 -22.59 8.66 0.05
CA ALA A 131 -22.24 9.25 -1.25
C ALA A 131 -23.47 9.58 -2.12
N SER A 132 -24.48 8.71 -2.13
CA SER A 132 -25.69 8.93 -2.94
C SER A 132 -26.57 10.06 -2.42
N GLU A 133 -26.67 10.23 -1.09
CA GLU A 133 -27.40 11.36 -0.48
C GLU A 133 -26.64 12.68 -0.71
N LEU A 134 -25.29 12.66 -0.60
CA LEU A 134 -24.47 13.81 -0.90
C LEU A 134 -24.64 14.25 -2.36
N LEU A 135 -24.54 13.31 -3.32
CA LEU A 135 -24.78 13.57 -4.73
C LEU A 135 -26.15 14.21 -4.97
N HIS A 136 -27.22 13.59 -4.46
CA HIS A 136 -28.58 14.09 -4.59
C HIS A 136 -28.73 15.52 -4.02
N THR A 137 -28.22 15.73 -2.79
CA THR A 137 -28.29 17.04 -2.12
C THR A 137 -27.63 18.15 -2.95
N LEU A 138 -26.44 17.89 -3.50
CA LEU A 138 -25.73 18.89 -4.28
C LEU A 138 -26.43 19.18 -5.63
N VAL A 139 -26.92 18.17 -6.32
CA VAL A 139 -27.52 18.38 -7.66
C VAL A 139 -28.92 18.98 -7.58
N THR A 140 -29.66 18.79 -6.48
CA THR A 140 -31.03 19.33 -6.31
C THR A 140 -31.11 20.61 -5.49
N ALA A 141 -29.99 21.07 -4.92
CA ALA A 141 -29.94 22.23 -4.02
C ALA A 141 -30.54 23.50 -4.65
N THR A 142 -31.29 24.24 -3.84
CA THR A 142 -31.87 25.53 -4.18
C THR A 142 -31.51 26.65 -3.19
N ASP A 143 -30.92 26.28 -2.05
CA ASP A 143 -30.48 27.24 -1.05
C ASP A 143 -29.21 27.99 -1.45
N ALA A 144 -29.11 29.24 -1.02
CA ALA A 144 -28.04 30.16 -1.41
C ALA A 144 -26.63 29.66 -1.01
N GLN A 145 -26.50 28.96 0.12
CA GLN A 145 -25.21 28.50 0.62
C GLN A 145 -24.68 27.37 -0.28
N THR A 146 -25.48 26.34 -0.58
CA THR A 146 -25.09 25.24 -1.47
C THR A 146 -24.89 25.72 -2.90
N LEU A 147 -25.70 26.65 -3.40
CA LEU A 147 -25.49 27.27 -4.72
C LEU A 147 -24.14 28.02 -4.79
N SER A 148 -23.76 28.74 -3.72
CA SER A 148 -22.45 29.39 -3.63
C SER A 148 -21.30 28.35 -3.63
N VAL A 149 -21.46 27.23 -2.92
CA VAL A 149 -20.51 26.09 -2.98
C VAL A 149 -20.37 25.61 -4.43
N LEU A 150 -21.45 25.31 -5.12
CA LEU A 150 -21.41 24.83 -6.50
C LEU A 150 -20.78 25.83 -7.48
N GLN A 151 -20.93 27.15 -7.23
CA GLN A 151 -20.27 28.18 -8.04
C GLN A 151 -18.76 28.23 -7.85
N ASN A 152 -18.25 27.94 -6.64
CA ASN A 152 -16.85 28.13 -6.23
C ASN A 152 -16.03 26.84 -6.22
N VAL A 153 -16.67 25.68 -6.09
CA VAL A 153 -16.05 24.38 -5.90
C VAL A 153 -16.41 23.42 -7.05
N VAL A 154 -15.44 22.65 -7.48
CA VAL A 154 -15.64 21.43 -8.24
C VAL A 154 -15.44 20.25 -7.29
N VAL A 155 -16.52 19.57 -6.95
CA VAL A 155 -16.49 18.37 -6.11
C VAL A 155 -16.28 17.15 -6.98
N VAL A 156 -15.27 16.33 -6.68
CA VAL A 156 -15.11 15.00 -7.31
C VAL A 156 -15.41 13.96 -6.24
N LEU A 157 -16.59 13.36 -6.33
CA LEU A 157 -17.09 12.39 -5.37
C LEU A 157 -16.82 10.96 -5.86
N ILE A 158 -15.93 10.26 -5.17
CA ILE A 158 -15.57 8.85 -5.40
C ILE A 158 -16.32 8.01 -4.37
N PRO A 159 -17.39 7.29 -4.75
CA PRO A 159 -18.25 6.62 -3.77
C PRO A 159 -17.54 5.49 -3.03
N SER A 160 -16.58 4.83 -3.66
CA SER A 160 -15.78 3.79 -3.02
C SER A 160 -14.37 3.77 -3.60
N LEU A 161 -13.35 3.78 -2.73
CA LEU A 161 -11.95 3.56 -3.10
C LEU A 161 -11.62 2.06 -3.23
N ASN A 162 -12.50 1.20 -2.71
CA ASN A 162 -12.40 -0.27 -2.82
C ASN A 162 -13.78 -0.88 -3.14
N PRO A 163 -14.26 -0.78 -4.39
CA PRO A 163 -15.55 -1.38 -4.78
C PRO A 163 -15.59 -2.91 -4.63
N ASP A 164 -14.46 -3.60 -4.83
CA ASP A 164 -14.36 -5.05 -4.64
C ASP A 164 -14.65 -5.44 -3.18
N GLY A 165 -14.02 -4.71 -2.25
CA GLY A 165 -14.24 -4.90 -0.82
C GLY A 165 -15.66 -4.58 -0.38
N GLN A 166 -16.25 -3.54 -0.91
CA GLN A 166 -17.64 -3.21 -0.63
C GLN A 166 -18.58 -4.36 -1.03
N ARG A 167 -18.37 -4.99 -2.19
CA ARG A 167 -19.15 -6.18 -2.63
C ARG A 167 -19.00 -7.32 -1.66
N LEU A 168 -17.75 -7.68 -1.30
CA LEU A 168 -17.46 -8.78 -0.39
C LEU A 168 -18.11 -8.57 0.99
N VAL A 169 -18.05 -7.35 1.53
CA VAL A 169 -18.64 -7.01 2.84
C VAL A 169 -20.16 -7.04 2.78
N THR A 170 -20.77 -6.47 1.75
CA THR A 170 -22.24 -6.47 1.61
C THR A 170 -22.79 -7.88 1.42
N ASP A 171 -22.14 -8.71 0.60
CA ASP A 171 -22.56 -10.11 0.36
C ASP A 171 -22.43 -10.96 1.64
N TRP A 172 -21.33 -10.78 2.38
CA TRP A 172 -21.11 -11.48 3.64
C TRP A 172 -22.15 -11.08 4.70
N TYR A 173 -22.43 -9.79 4.82
CA TYR A 173 -23.43 -9.26 5.75
C TYR A 173 -24.82 -9.81 5.43
N GLU A 174 -25.27 -9.73 4.16
CA GLU A 174 -26.58 -10.21 3.73
C GLU A 174 -26.73 -11.73 3.94
N LYS A 175 -25.65 -12.51 3.72
CA LYS A 175 -25.64 -13.96 3.96
C LYS A 175 -25.89 -14.30 5.43
N HIS A 176 -25.35 -13.50 6.36
CA HIS A 176 -25.39 -13.81 7.80
C HIS A 176 -26.40 -12.97 8.59
N LYS A 177 -27.12 -12.09 7.94
CA LYS A 177 -28.17 -11.27 8.55
C LYS A 177 -29.25 -12.13 9.23
N GLY A 178 -29.53 -11.83 10.50
CA GLY A 178 -30.47 -12.59 11.32
C GLY A 178 -29.89 -13.85 11.95
N THR A 179 -28.62 -14.12 11.77
CA THR A 179 -27.90 -15.23 12.43
C THR A 179 -27.05 -14.71 13.61
N PRO A 180 -26.49 -15.58 14.45
CA PRO A 180 -25.57 -15.19 15.52
C PRO A 180 -24.28 -14.49 15.00
N TRP A 181 -23.95 -14.62 13.74
CA TRP A 181 -22.76 -14.06 13.10
C TRP A 181 -23.03 -12.80 12.29
N GLU A 182 -24.20 -12.19 12.44
CA GLU A 182 -24.54 -10.92 11.79
C GLU A 182 -23.57 -9.82 12.22
N GLY A 183 -22.99 -9.10 11.24
CA GLY A 183 -21.98 -8.04 11.50
C GLY A 183 -20.60 -8.53 11.93
N GLY A 184 -20.42 -9.85 12.08
CA GLY A 184 -19.17 -10.46 12.45
C GLY A 184 -18.08 -10.41 11.34
N PRO A 185 -16.84 -10.77 11.68
CA PRO A 185 -15.70 -10.70 10.75
C PRO A 185 -15.87 -11.63 9.55
N MET A 186 -15.20 -11.32 8.45
CA MET A 186 -15.09 -12.22 7.31
C MET A 186 -13.88 -13.15 7.46
N PRO A 187 -13.94 -14.40 6.96
CA PRO A 187 -12.83 -15.35 7.01
C PRO A 187 -11.79 -15.12 5.90
N TRP A 188 -11.88 -14.03 5.17
CA TRP A 188 -10.94 -13.60 4.12
C TRP A 188 -10.82 -12.09 4.06
N LEU A 189 -9.79 -11.63 3.36
CA LEU A 189 -9.56 -10.21 3.09
C LEU A 189 -10.70 -9.63 2.24
N TYR A 190 -10.99 -8.34 2.41
CA TYR A 190 -11.98 -7.64 1.60
C TYR A 190 -11.40 -6.99 0.33
N GLN A 191 -10.26 -7.49 -0.13
CA GLN A 191 -9.68 -7.29 -1.46
C GLN A 191 -8.85 -8.53 -1.80
N LYS A 192 -8.58 -8.80 -3.05
CA LYS A 192 -7.90 -10.03 -3.51
C LYS A 192 -6.58 -10.32 -2.76
N TYR A 193 -5.80 -9.29 -2.46
CA TYR A 193 -4.47 -9.40 -1.83
C TYR A 193 -4.33 -8.59 -0.54
N ALA A 194 -5.22 -7.63 -0.30
CA ALA A 194 -5.13 -6.71 0.82
C ALA A 194 -6.41 -6.73 1.67
N GLY A 195 -6.27 -6.33 2.91
CA GLY A 195 -7.36 -5.97 3.81
C GLY A 195 -7.35 -4.46 4.03
N HIS A 196 -7.34 -4.05 5.30
CA HIS A 196 -7.22 -2.65 5.70
C HIS A 196 -6.00 -1.95 5.09
N ASP A 197 -4.97 -2.69 4.78
CA ASP A 197 -3.74 -2.17 4.18
C ASP A 197 -3.78 -1.96 2.65
N ILE A 198 -4.95 -2.00 2.02
CA ILE A 198 -5.16 -1.33 0.73
C ILE A 198 -4.82 0.16 0.87
N ASN A 199 -5.17 0.78 2.01
CA ASN A 199 -4.75 2.12 2.42
C ASN A 199 -3.33 2.12 3.04
N ARG A 200 -2.39 1.38 2.47
CA ARG A 200 -0.94 1.36 2.81
C ARG A 200 -0.08 1.23 1.56
N ASP A 201 -0.70 1.26 0.39
CA ASP A 201 -0.08 1.03 -0.91
C ASP A 201 0.03 2.32 -1.75
N ALA A 202 -0.26 3.48 -1.17
CA ALA A 202 -0.43 4.74 -1.91
C ALA A 202 0.82 5.19 -2.68
N PHE A 203 2.04 4.95 -2.17
CA PHE A 203 3.28 5.28 -2.88
C PHE A 203 3.84 4.08 -3.67
N MET A 204 3.52 2.85 -3.28
CA MET A 204 3.95 1.66 -4.03
C MET A 204 3.07 1.36 -5.23
N MET A 205 1.82 1.76 -5.18
CA MET A 205 0.88 1.61 -6.30
C MET A 205 0.89 0.17 -6.88
N ASN A 206 0.95 -0.83 -5.99
CA ASN A 206 0.92 -2.24 -6.36
C ASN A 206 -0.46 -2.67 -6.85
N LEU A 207 -1.51 -2.16 -6.19
CA LEU A 207 -2.90 -2.47 -6.51
C LEU A 207 -3.46 -1.54 -7.59
N ALA A 208 -4.39 -2.05 -8.38
CA ALA A 208 -5.01 -1.29 -9.47
C ALA A 208 -5.74 -0.04 -8.96
N GLU A 209 -6.41 -0.16 -7.82
CA GLU A 209 -7.14 0.91 -7.14
C GLU A 209 -6.21 2.10 -6.83
N ASN A 210 -5.04 1.83 -6.25
CA ASN A 210 -4.06 2.87 -5.90
C ASN A 210 -3.39 3.48 -7.15
N ARG A 211 -3.14 2.69 -8.20
CA ARG A 211 -2.67 3.24 -9.49
C ARG A 211 -3.70 4.19 -10.12
N ASN A 212 -4.97 3.81 -10.07
CA ASN A 212 -6.06 4.64 -10.60
C ASN A 212 -6.18 5.95 -9.82
N LEU A 213 -6.13 5.88 -8.48
CA LEU A 213 -6.16 7.06 -7.61
C LEU A 213 -4.94 7.96 -7.85
N ALA A 214 -3.73 7.40 -7.92
CA ALA A 214 -2.51 8.16 -8.18
C ALA A 214 -2.56 8.89 -9.53
N ARG A 215 -3.02 8.24 -10.60
CA ARG A 215 -3.22 8.88 -11.90
C ARG A 215 -4.22 10.04 -11.80
N PHE A 216 -5.36 9.82 -11.13
CA PHE A 216 -6.36 10.86 -10.90
C PHE A 216 -5.74 12.05 -10.14
N MET A 217 -5.02 11.79 -9.04
CA MET A 217 -4.47 12.81 -8.16
C MET A 217 -3.31 13.59 -8.80
N TYR A 218 -2.38 12.89 -9.46
CA TYR A 218 -1.08 13.43 -9.84
C TYR A 218 -0.94 13.77 -11.33
N SER A 219 -1.88 13.31 -12.18
CA SER A 219 -1.82 13.52 -13.62
C SER A 219 -3.07 14.17 -14.18
N ASP A 220 -4.27 13.73 -13.75
CA ASP A 220 -5.52 14.13 -14.40
C ASP A 220 -6.15 15.38 -13.78
N TRP A 221 -6.08 15.55 -12.44
CA TRP A 221 -6.89 16.55 -11.72
C TRP A 221 -6.12 17.51 -10.83
N HIS A 222 -5.08 17.08 -10.12
CA HIS A 222 -4.30 17.88 -9.16
C HIS A 222 -5.20 18.63 -8.15
N PRO A 223 -6.04 17.95 -7.35
CA PRO A 223 -6.97 18.63 -6.46
C PRO A 223 -6.23 19.41 -5.36
N GLN A 224 -6.78 20.58 -4.96
CA GLN A 224 -6.25 21.34 -3.83
C GLN A 224 -6.58 20.70 -2.51
N VAL A 225 -7.70 19.97 -2.42
CA VAL A 225 -8.17 19.32 -1.19
C VAL A 225 -8.58 17.89 -1.52
N PHE A 226 -8.15 16.95 -0.68
CA PHE A 226 -8.59 15.57 -0.73
C PHE A 226 -9.05 15.12 0.65
N LEU A 227 -10.29 14.65 0.74
CA LEU A 227 -10.87 14.06 1.94
C LEU A 227 -11.03 12.57 1.76
N THR A 228 -10.50 11.77 2.70
CA THR A 228 -10.84 10.36 2.87
C THR A 228 -11.72 10.17 4.10
N MET A 229 -12.74 9.32 3.97
CA MET A 229 -13.74 9.09 5.01
C MET A 229 -13.66 7.62 5.45
N HIS A 230 -13.26 7.42 6.70
CA HIS A 230 -12.99 6.12 7.29
C HIS A 230 -13.84 5.86 8.53
N GLN A 231 -13.71 4.66 9.10
CA GLN A 231 -14.35 4.27 10.35
C GLN A 231 -13.30 3.81 11.36
N MET A 232 -13.49 4.24 12.61
CA MET A 232 -12.67 3.87 13.77
C MET A 232 -13.45 2.98 14.74
N GLU A 233 -12.85 2.58 15.85
CA GLU A 233 -13.48 1.77 16.89
C GLU A 233 -14.82 2.37 17.38
N ASP A 234 -15.72 1.53 17.83
CA ASP A 234 -17.08 1.89 18.24
C ASP A 234 -17.20 2.45 19.68
N ASN A 235 -16.17 2.30 20.51
CA ASN A 235 -16.20 2.59 21.94
C ASN A 235 -15.40 3.85 22.37
N GLY A 236 -15.14 4.77 21.43
CA GLY A 236 -14.40 6.02 21.65
C GLY A 236 -15.20 7.27 21.23
N PRO A 237 -14.50 8.34 20.81
CA PRO A 237 -15.12 9.48 20.13
C PRO A 237 -15.99 9.04 18.96
N ARG A 238 -16.98 9.86 18.61
CA ARG A 238 -17.88 9.52 17.49
C ARG A 238 -17.34 9.93 16.14
N PHE A 239 -16.54 11.01 16.10
CA PHE A 239 -16.04 11.55 14.84
C PHE A 239 -14.70 12.26 15.02
N PHE A 240 -13.69 11.85 14.27
CA PHE A 240 -12.42 12.57 14.19
C PHE A 240 -12.43 13.53 13.00
N VAL A 241 -11.92 14.75 13.23
CA VAL A 241 -11.65 15.75 12.20
C VAL A 241 -10.22 16.29 12.32
N PRO A 242 -9.59 16.76 11.24
CA PRO A 242 -8.32 17.49 11.34
C PRO A 242 -8.40 18.71 12.29
N PRO A 243 -7.26 19.15 12.83
CA PRO A 243 -5.90 18.71 12.54
C PRO A 243 -5.54 17.38 13.18
N ASN A 244 -4.61 16.69 12.54
CA ASN A 244 -3.97 15.48 13.06
C ASN A 244 -3.04 15.82 14.25
N THR A 245 -2.47 14.81 14.90
CA THR A 245 -1.48 14.98 15.98
C THR A 245 -0.05 14.80 15.43
N ASP A 246 0.94 15.15 16.24
CA ASP A 246 2.35 14.93 15.92
C ASP A 246 2.74 13.44 15.91
N PRO A 247 3.80 13.05 15.15
CA PRO A 247 4.60 13.93 14.29
C PRO A 247 3.99 14.09 12.88
N ILE A 248 4.47 15.10 12.18
CA ILE A 248 4.14 15.35 10.77
C ILE A 248 5.35 15.04 9.89
N ASP A 249 5.16 14.78 8.59
CA ASP A 249 6.25 14.70 7.62
C ASP A 249 6.99 16.05 7.57
N PRO A 250 8.30 16.09 7.91
CA PRO A 250 9.08 17.32 7.96
C PRO A 250 9.33 17.93 6.57
N ASN A 251 9.07 17.20 5.49
CA ASN A 251 9.25 17.69 4.11
C ASN A 251 8.03 18.48 3.62
N SER A 252 6.87 18.31 4.25
CA SER A 252 5.63 18.99 3.87
C SER A 252 5.68 20.50 4.10
N ASP A 253 4.93 21.24 3.29
CA ASP A 253 4.82 22.70 3.46
C ASP A 253 3.92 23.06 4.65
N PRO A 254 4.26 24.07 5.47
CA PRO A 254 3.44 24.50 6.60
C PRO A 254 2.00 24.88 6.26
N LEU A 255 1.73 25.34 5.03
CA LEU A 255 0.37 25.71 4.59
C LEU A 255 -0.56 24.50 4.49
N ILE A 256 -0.04 23.29 4.27
CA ILE A 256 -0.83 22.03 4.34
C ILE A 256 -1.52 21.96 5.70
N TRP A 257 -0.75 22.05 6.77
CA TRP A 257 -1.24 21.88 8.15
C TRP A 257 -2.18 22.98 8.57
N ARG A 258 -1.89 24.24 8.17
CA ARG A 258 -2.78 25.37 8.46
C ARG A 258 -4.09 25.29 7.70
N SER A 259 -4.06 24.88 6.44
CA SER A 259 -5.26 24.69 5.62
C SER A 259 -6.08 23.49 6.11
N ALA A 260 -5.44 22.40 6.50
CA ALA A 260 -6.13 21.24 7.09
C ALA A 260 -6.81 21.59 8.40
N ALA A 261 -6.15 22.36 9.29
CA ALA A 261 -6.74 22.83 10.53
C ALA A 261 -7.94 23.76 10.30
N LEU A 262 -7.86 24.68 9.33
CA LEU A 262 -8.96 25.57 8.94
C LEU A 262 -10.18 24.77 8.47
N LEU A 263 -9.97 23.84 7.55
CA LEU A 263 -11.05 23.02 6.96
C LEU A 263 -11.64 22.06 7.99
N GLY A 264 -10.80 21.42 8.81
CA GLY A 264 -11.24 20.55 9.92
C GLY A 264 -12.05 21.30 10.98
N SER A 265 -11.65 22.55 11.30
CA SER A 265 -12.45 23.42 12.20
C SER A 265 -13.81 23.79 11.59
N GLY A 266 -13.89 23.96 10.27
CA GLY A 266 -15.16 24.15 9.55
C GLY A 266 -16.08 22.92 9.68
N MET A 267 -15.53 21.72 9.55
CA MET A 267 -16.27 20.47 9.78
C MET A 267 -16.75 20.36 11.23
N ALA A 268 -15.87 20.58 12.21
CA ALA A 268 -16.21 20.51 13.63
C ALA A 268 -17.30 21.51 14.00
N LEU A 269 -17.21 22.75 13.52
CA LEU A 269 -18.21 23.79 13.75
C LEU A 269 -19.58 23.38 13.20
N GLN A 270 -19.64 22.82 11.99
CA GLN A 270 -20.89 22.36 11.38
C GLN A 270 -21.52 21.23 12.21
N LEU A 271 -20.72 20.21 12.58
CA LEU A 271 -21.18 19.10 13.43
C LEU A 271 -21.73 19.59 14.76
N GLN A 272 -21.01 20.45 15.47
CA GLN A 272 -21.44 21.00 16.76
C GLN A 272 -22.68 21.92 16.63
N SER A 273 -22.81 22.70 15.55
CA SER A 273 -23.98 23.54 15.27
C SER A 273 -25.25 22.67 15.05
N GLU A 274 -25.09 21.48 14.55
CA GLU A 274 -26.13 20.46 14.38
C GLU A 274 -26.30 19.56 15.63
N ARG A 275 -25.67 19.93 16.76
CA ARG A 275 -25.73 19.19 18.04
C ARG A 275 -25.20 17.75 17.96
N LYS A 276 -24.21 17.51 17.10
CA LYS A 276 -23.53 16.21 17.00
C LYS A 276 -22.35 16.19 17.98
N SER A 277 -22.49 15.39 19.04
CA SER A 277 -21.46 15.25 20.09
C SER A 277 -20.39 14.22 19.74
N GLY A 278 -19.32 14.16 20.53
CA GLY A 278 -18.26 13.15 20.35
C GLY A 278 -17.24 13.52 19.27
N VAL A 279 -17.17 14.78 18.83
CA VAL A 279 -16.22 15.24 17.80
C VAL A 279 -14.86 15.52 18.44
N VAL A 280 -13.79 14.89 17.93
CA VAL A 280 -12.42 15.04 18.41
C VAL A 280 -11.48 15.48 17.29
N SER A 281 -10.45 16.25 17.65
CA SER A 281 -9.34 16.61 16.75
C SER A 281 -8.00 16.46 17.47
N SER A 282 -6.88 16.57 16.77
CA SER A 282 -5.52 16.50 17.32
C SER A 282 -5.31 15.26 18.21
N ALA A 283 -5.80 14.12 17.78
CA ALA A 283 -5.76 12.86 18.53
C ALA A 283 -5.50 11.68 17.60
N LYS A 284 -4.88 10.60 18.12
CA LYS A 284 -4.64 9.30 17.52
C LYS A 284 -3.83 9.31 16.21
N TYR A 285 -4.27 10.01 15.18
CA TYR A 285 -3.78 9.93 13.80
C TYR A 285 -2.67 10.95 13.55
N ASP A 286 -1.49 10.50 13.12
CA ASP A 286 -0.42 11.35 12.61
C ASP A 286 -0.23 11.18 11.10
N TYR A 287 0.47 12.14 10.47
CA TYR A 287 0.81 12.11 9.05
C TYR A 287 2.33 12.18 8.86
N TYR A 288 3.08 11.40 9.62
CA TYR A 288 4.52 11.28 9.43
C TYR A 288 4.85 10.40 8.22
N TRP A 289 4.13 9.29 8.05
CA TRP A 289 4.34 8.31 6.98
C TRP A 289 3.47 8.62 5.75
N PRO A 290 4.07 8.67 4.51
CA PRO A 290 3.34 9.00 3.27
C PRO A 290 2.67 7.79 2.61
N GLY A 291 2.38 6.73 3.32
CA GLY A 291 1.86 5.48 2.73
C GLY A 291 0.35 5.38 2.67
N PHE A 292 -0.39 6.31 3.28
CA PHE A 292 -1.85 6.37 3.21
C PHE A 292 -2.32 7.08 1.93
N GLU A 293 -3.51 6.74 1.47
CA GLU A 293 -4.17 7.43 0.34
C GLU A 293 -4.32 8.93 0.60
N ASP A 294 -4.48 9.33 1.86
CA ASP A 294 -4.64 10.70 2.32
C ASP A 294 -3.35 11.33 2.90
N SER A 295 -2.22 10.65 2.85
CA SER A 295 -0.92 11.24 3.23
C SER A 295 0.04 11.38 2.04
N ALA A 296 0.05 10.44 1.10
CA ALA A 296 0.90 10.51 -0.08
C ALA A 296 0.71 11.80 -0.91
N PRO A 297 -0.54 12.29 -1.14
CA PRO A 297 -0.74 13.50 -1.93
C PRO A 297 -0.28 14.80 -1.24
N ILE A 298 0.04 14.78 0.06
CA ILE A 298 0.65 15.91 0.77
C ILE A 298 1.96 16.34 0.09
N GLY A 299 2.76 15.38 -0.35
CA GLY A 299 3.98 15.62 -1.11
C GLY A 299 3.78 16.29 -2.48
N HIS A 300 2.53 16.32 -2.96
CA HIS A 300 2.08 16.99 -4.19
C HIS A 300 1.35 18.32 -3.93
N ASN A 301 1.54 18.89 -2.75
CA ASN A 301 0.91 20.16 -2.32
C ASN A 301 -0.62 20.09 -2.17
N THR A 302 -1.21 18.90 -2.08
CA THR A 302 -2.64 18.70 -1.81
C THR A 302 -2.89 18.75 -0.30
N VAL A 303 -3.88 19.51 0.13
CA VAL A 303 -4.36 19.53 1.53
C VAL A 303 -5.18 18.26 1.75
N CYS A 304 -4.60 17.29 2.43
CA CYS A 304 -5.25 16.02 2.73
C CYS A 304 -5.93 16.05 4.09
N LEU A 305 -7.11 15.47 4.16
CA LEU A 305 -7.97 15.43 5.32
C LEU A 305 -8.44 14.00 5.56
N LEU A 306 -8.29 13.53 6.78
CA LEU A 306 -8.87 12.29 7.29
C LEU A 306 -10.09 12.62 8.12
N THR A 307 -11.19 11.92 7.91
CA THR A 307 -12.23 11.79 8.92
C THR A 307 -12.43 10.34 9.30
N GLU A 308 -12.70 10.10 10.58
CA GLU A 308 -12.94 8.76 11.12
C GLU A 308 -14.21 8.79 11.96
N VAL A 309 -15.23 8.08 11.53
CA VAL A 309 -16.47 7.95 12.28
C VAL A 309 -16.47 6.66 13.08
N ALA A 310 -17.07 6.66 14.29
CA ALA A 310 -17.18 5.45 15.08
C ALA A 310 -18.00 4.38 14.32
N SER A 311 -17.51 3.14 14.29
CA SER A 311 -18.14 2.01 13.58
C SER A 311 -19.44 1.54 14.23
N VAL A 312 -20.17 0.75 13.48
CA VAL A 312 -21.21 -0.18 13.90
C VAL A 312 -20.85 -1.58 13.37
N ASP A 313 -21.63 -2.59 13.72
CA ASP A 313 -21.44 -3.95 13.17
C ASP A 313 -21.97 -4.02 11.73
N VAL A 314 -21.23 -3.39 10.81
CA VAL A 314 -21.55 -3.18 9.39
C VAL A 314 -22.82 -2.34 9.17
N ALA A 315 -24.02 -2.88 9.36
CA ALA A 315 -25.29 -2.15 9.34
C ALA A 315 -26.18 -2.51 10.54
N THR A 316 -25.67 -3.30 11.47
CA THR A 316 -26.36 -3.66 12.71
C THR A 316 -26.00 -2.63 13.78
N PRO A 317 -27.00 -1.97 14.39
CA PRO A 317 -26.76 -0.99 15.44
C PRO A 317 -26.04 -1.57 16.65
N VAL A 318 -25.17 -0.76 17.24
CA VAL A 318 -24.53 -1.06 18.54
C VAL A 318 -25.12 -0.21 19.64
N ASN A 319 -25.04 -0.69 20.88
CA ASN A 319 -25.38 0.10 22.07
C ASN A 319 -24.15 0.16 22.98
N VAL A 320 -23.54 1.33 23.09
CA VAL A 320 -22.31 1.55 23.84
C VAL A 320 -22.63 2.21 25.17
N PRO A 321 -22.56 1.50 26.30
CA PRO A 321 -22.76 2.09 27.62
C PRO A 321 -21.69 3.19 27.89
N ALA A 322 -22.06 4.21 28.64
CA ALA A 322 -21.12 5.29 29.03
C ALA A 322 -19.86 4.75 29.75
N THR A 323 -19.99 3.62 30.46
CA THR A 323 -18.89 2.95 31.18
C THR A 323 -17.89 2.23 30.27
N GLU A 324 -18.26 1.99 29.03
CA GLU A 324 -17.40 1.35 28.01
C GLU A 324 -16.68 2.36 27.13
N LEU A 325 -17.05 3.65 27.22
CA LEU A 325 -16.41 4.70 26.44
C LEU A 325 -14.95 4.89 26.89
N ARG A 326 -14.05 4.92 25.92
CA ARG A 326 -12.60 4.92 26.15
C ARG A 326 -11.91 6.12 25.54
N ALA A 327 -10.83 6.49 26.19
CA ALA A 327 -9.75 7.34 25.77
C ALA A 327 -8.41 6.60 26.04
N GLY A 328 -7.34 7.30 26.31
CA GLY A 328 -6.05 6.68 26.62
C GLY A 328 -5.18 6.49 25.38
N PHE A 329 -5.47 7.20 24.30
CA PHE A 329 -4.64 7.25 23.11
C PHE A 329 -4.03 8.65 22.93
N LYS A 330 -3.08 8.74 22.05
CA LYS A 330 -2.35 9.95 21.68
C LYS A 330 -3.29 11.15 21.50
N GLY A 331 -3.03 12.24 22.22
CA GLY A 331 -3.83 13.46 22.18
C GLY A 331 -5.16 13.42 22.92
N LEU A 332 -5.62 12.27 23.43
CA LEU A 332 -6.82 12.14 24.24
C LEU A 332 -6.61 11.17 25.40
N ALA A 333 -6.03 11.64 26.51
CA ALA A 333 -5.69 10.81 27.65
C ALA A 333 -6.93 10.37 28.45
N GLU A 334 -7.98 11.20 28.53
CA GLU A 334 -9.19 10.96 29.29
C GLU A 334 -10.45 11.30 28.49
N TYR A 335 -11.52 10.51 28.66
CA TYR A 335 -12.82 10.72 28.01
C TYR A 335 -13.63 11.77 28.80
N ARG A 336 -13.27 13.05 28.60
CA ARG A 336 -13.92 14.20 29.26
C ARG A 336 -13.80 15.46 28.41
N PRO A 337 -14.60 16.51 28.67
CA PRO A 337 -14.46 17.77 27.95
C PRO A 337 -13.06 18.37 28.05
N GLN A 338 -12.46 18.66 26.88
CA GLN A 338 -11.20 19.36 26.73
C GLN A 338 -11.17 20.08 25.38
N ILE A 339 -10.16 20.93 25.13
CA ILE A 339 -10.16 21.83 23.98
C ILE A 339 -10.31 21.14 22.61
N ASN A 340 -9.75 19.94 22.47
CA ASN A 340 -9.85 19.14 21.24
C ASN A 340 -10.99 18.11 21.27
N PHE A 341 -11.76 18.06 22.36
CA PHE A 341 -12.92 17.18 22.57
C PHE A 341 -13.97 17.86 23.47
N PRO A 342 -14.59 19.00 23.04
CA PRO A 342 -15.34 19.85 23.92
C PRO A 342 -16.69 19.28 24.37
N ASP A 343 -17.29 18.36 23.59
CA ASP A 343 -18.61 17.79 23.82
C ASP A 343 -18.57 16.26 23.67
N PRO A 344 -18.12 15.52 24.69
CA PRO A 344 -18.07 14.06 24.66
C PRO A 344 -19.46 13.44 24.47
N TRP A 345 -19.56 12.41 23.62
CA TRP A 345 -20.79 11.65 23.45
C TRP A 345 -21.13 10.86 24.73
N PRO A 346 -22.39 10.89 25.23
CA PRO A 346 -22.72 10.33 26.53
C PRO A 346 -22.92 8.80 26.53
N GLY A 347 -22.76 8.13 25.42
CA GLY A 347 -23.14 6.72 25.26
C GLY A 347 -24.56 6.54 24.74
N GLY A 348 -24.93 5.31 24.44
CA GLY A 348 -26.26 4.93 23.96
C GLY A 348 -26.24 4.17 22.65
N ARG A 349 -27.35 4.16 21.94
CA ARG A 349 -27.48 3.51 20.63
C ARG A 349 -26.76 4.32 19.57
N TRP A 350 -26.01 3.59 18.72
CA TRP A 350 -25.27 4.13 17.57
C TRP A 350 -25.57 3.30 16.33
N THR A 351 -25.87 3.94 15.21
CA THR A 351 -26.41 3.31 14.01
C THR A 351 -25.64 3.70 12.75
N LEU A 352 -25.78 2.94 11.66
CA LEU A 352 -25.26 3.34 10.35
C LEU A 352 -25.90 4.67 9.87
N ARG A 353 -27.14 4.98 10.28
CA ARG A 353 -27.75 6.27 9.95
C ARG A 353 -27.03 7.43 10.65
N ASP A 354 -26.64 7.26 11.92
CA ASP A 354 -25.84 8.27 12.62
C ASP A 354 -24.52 8.51 11.92
N ILE A 355 -23.85 7.46 11.45
CA ILE A 355 -22.63 7.53 10.63
C ILE A 355 -22.87 8.40 9.39
N VAL A 356 -23.89 8.07 8.58
CA VAL A 356 -24.25 8.83 7.36
C VAL A 356 -24.56 10.28 7.69
N ASP A 357 -25.29 10.56 8.77
CA ASP A 357 -25.65 11.92 9.19
C ASP A 357 -24.45 12.75 9.66
N TYR A 358 -23.45 12.12 10.33
CA TYR A 358 -22.20 12.80 10.70
C TYR A 358 -21.33 13.09 9.47
N ASP A 359 -21.20 12.13 8.57
CA ASP A 359 -20.46 12.27 7.31
C ASP A 359 -21.00 13.42 6.46
N LEU A 360 -22.30 13.46 6.22
CA LEU A 360 -22.96 14.51 5.45
C LEU A 360 -22.78 15.90 6.08
N SER A 361 -22.86 15.97 7.41
CA SER A 361 -22.63 17.20 8.18
C SER A 361 -21.18 17.69 8.03
N ALA A 362 -20.20 16.80 8.22
CA ALA A 362 -18.79 17.13 8.09
C ALA A 362 -18.46 17.62 6.67
N VAL A 363 -18.94 16.90 5.65
CA VAL A 363 -18.73 17.30 4.25
C VAL A 363 -19.37 18.65 3.94
N ARG A 364 -20.56 18.94 4.46
CA ARG A 364 -21.16 20.27 4.33
C ARG A 364 -20.25 21.35 4.92
N GLY A 365 -19.72 21.16 6.12
CA GLY A 365 -18.79 22.08 6.76
C GLY A 365 -17.51 22.29 5.94
N LEU A 366 -16.94 21.20 5.40
CA LEU A 366 -15.79 21.25 4.51
C LEU A 366 -16.07 22.09 3.25
N LEU A 367 -17.16 21.80 2.55
CA LEU A 367 -17.48 22.47 1.27
C LEU A 367 -17.78 23.96 1.46
N VAL A 368 -18.46 24.32 2.55
CA VAL A 368 -18.70 25.74 2.92
C VAL A 368 -17.38 26.46 3.19
N ALA A 369 -16.48 25.87 3.97
CA ALA A 369 -15.16 26.42 4.24
C ALA A 369 -14.32 26.52 2.96
N ALA A 370 -14.30 25.48 2.14
CA ALA A 370 -13.57 25.47 0.86
C ALA A 370 -14.10 26.54 -0.11
N SER A 371 -15.42 26.76 -0.15
CA SER A 371 -16.04 27.83 -0.95
C SER A 371 -15.65 29.22 -0.43
N ALA A 372 -15.68 29.43 0.88
CA ALA A 372 -15.33 30.70 1.50
C ALA A 372 -13.86 31.08 1.29
N TYR A 373 -12.97 30.11 1.38
CA TYR A 373 -11.52 30.28 1.23
C TYR A 373 -10.98 29.83 -0.15
N ARG A 374 -11.83 29.73 -1.17
CA ARG A 374 -11.53 29.23 -2.52
C ARG A 374 -10.24 29.84 -3.10
N GLU A 375 -10.16 31.17 -3.16
CA GLU A 375 -9.00 31.87 -3.73
C GLU A 375 -7.72 31.60 -2.95
N GLN A 376 -7.82 31.60 -1.62
CA GLN A 376 -6.68 31.31 -0.76
C GLN A 376 -6.16 29.87 -0.94
N LEU A 377 -7.06 28.89 -1.02
CA LEU A 377 -6.66 27.48 -1.22
C LEU A 377 -5.99 27.29 -2.59
N VAL A 378 -6.54 27.86 -3.65
CA VAL A 378 -5.95 27.80 -4.99
C VAL A 378 -4.60 28.52 -5.04
N ARG A 379 -4.48 29.69 -4.38
CA ARG A 379 -3.23 30.41 -4.28
C ARG A 379 -2.18 29.66 -3.49
N ASN A 380 -2.55 29.12 -2.33
CA ASN A 380 -1.66 28.32 -1.49
C ASN A 380 -1.09 27.13 -2.27
N PHE A 381 -1.90 26.47 -3.11
CA PHE A 381 -1.46 25.36 -3.94
C PHE A 381 -0.31 25.76 -4.88
N TYR A 382 -0.43 26.90 -5.55
CA TYR A 382 0.66 27.46 -6.37
C TYR A 382 1.88 27.87 -5.52
N ASP A 383 1.65 28.59 -4.41
CA ASP A 383 2.73 29.12 -3.55
C ASP A 383 3.53 27.96 -2.90
N MET A 384 2.91 26.86 -2.53
CA MET A 384 3.60 25.66 -2.02
C MET A 384 4.51 25.03 -3.06
N GLY A 385 4.03 24.89 -4.31
CA GLY A 385 4.84 24.41 -5.42
C GLY A 385 6.04 25.33 -5.73
N LEU A 386 5.82 26.65 -5.69
CA LEU A 386 6.89 27.64 -5.90
C LEU A 386 7.97 27.50 -4.83
N ARG A 387 7.58 27.47 -3.55
CA ARG A 387 8.54 27.25 -2.44
C ARG A 387 9.27 25.90 -2.52
N ALA A 388 8.62 24.86 -3.01
CA ALA A 388 9.28 23.57 -3.22
C ALA A 388 10.42 23.67 -4.25
N VAL A 389 10.16 24.36 -5.36
CA VAL A 389 11.19 24.63 -6.39
C VAL A 389 12.32 25.50 -5.85
N GLU A 390 12.01 26.57 -5.11
CA GLU A 390 12.98 27.47 -4.48
C GLU A 390 13.87 26.73 -3.49
N LYS A 391 13.29 25.94 -2.57
CA LYS A 391 14.04 25.08 -1.65
C LYS A 391 15.00 24.14 -2.36
N GLY A 392 14.60 23.59 -3.52
CA GLY A 392 15.48 22.74 -4.35
C GLY A 392 16.63 23.52 -5.01
N ARG A 393 16.49 24.84 -5.20
CA ARG A 393 17.56 25.72 -5.69
C ARG A 393 18.53 26.17 -4.61
N GLU A 394 18.03 26.40 -3.40
CA GLU A 394 18.79 27.08 -2.33
C GLU A 394 19.50 26.11 -1.39
N GLY A 395 18.95 24.91 -1.17
CA GLY A 395 19.45 23.94 -0.19
C GLY A 395 19.47 22.49 -0.68
N GLY A 396 20.39 21.70 -0.12
CA GLY A 396 20.49 20.27 -0.39
C GLY A 396 19.31 19.44 0.22
N PRO A 397 19.19 18.21 -0.19
CA PRO A 397 19.86 17.62 -1.35
C PRO A 397 19.45 18.32 -2.64
N TYR A 398 20.38 18.42 -3.59
CA TYR A 398 20.13 19.04 -4.90
C TYR A 398 19.59 18.03 -5.93
N ALA A 399 19.98 16.76 -5.79
CA ALA A 399 19.50 15.68 -6.63
C ALA A 399 19.63 14.34 -5.92
N PHE A 400 18.89 13.34 -6.44
CA PHE A 400 19.16 11.92 -6.23
C PHE A 400 19.59 11.30 -7.55
N LEU A 401 20.62 10.44 -7.52
CA LEU A 401 21.15 9.77 -8.70
C LEU A 401 20.86 8.27 -8.63
N ILE A 402 20.44 7.69 -9.75
CA ILE A 402 20.33 6.25 -9.95
C ILE A 402 21.38 5.84 -10.99
N PRO A 403 22.57 5.35 -10.58
CA PRO A 403 23.59 4.88 -11.51
C PRO A 403 23.09 3.72 -12.38
N PRO A 404 23.61 3.51 -13.59
CA PRO A 404 23.14 2.47 -14.50
C PRO A 404 23.50 1.04 -14.07
N ASP A 405 24.59 0.87 -13.29
CA ASP A 405 25.00 -0.44 -12.76
C ASP A 405 24.25 -0.74 -11.46
N GLN A 406 23.20 -1.53 -11.58
CA GLN A 406 22.33 -1.92 -10.48
C GLN A 406 22.35 -3.43 -10.28
N HIS A 407 22.23 -3.87 -9.02
CA HIS A 407 22.17 -5.29 -8.69
C HIS A 407 20.92 -5.97 -9.29
N ASP A 408 19.77 -5.31 -9.23
CA ASP A 408 18.48 -5.80 -9.76
C ASP A 408 17.85 -4.81 -10.74
N PRO A 409 18.09 -4.98 -12.06
CA PRO A 409 17.57 -4.04 -13.07
C PRO A 409 16.05 -3.95 -13.12
N ILE A 410 15.32 -5.05 -12.89
CA ILE A 410 13.85 -5.00 -12.94
C ILE A 410 13.26 -4.25 -11.73
N THR A 411 13.88 -4.39 -10.57
CA THR A 411 13.48 -3.65 -9.39
C THR A 411 13.83 -2.17 -9.52
N THR A 412 14.96 -1.85 -10.16
CA THR A 412 15.31 -0.45 -10.48
C THR A 412 14.31 0.17 -11.44
N ALA A 413 13.93 -0.54 -12.51
CA ALA A 413 12.87 -0.08 -13.42
C ALA A 413 11.53 0.12 -12.69
N ARG A 414 11.21 -0.73 -11.69
CA ARG A 414 10.01 -0.55 -10.85
C ARG A 414 10.09 0.71 -10.00
N LEU A 415 11.24 1.06 -9.43
CA LEU A 415 11.42 2.32 -8.70
C LEU A 415 11.21 3.53 -9.62
N GLU A 416 11.80 3.51 -10.84
CA GLU A 416 11.58 4.56 -11.83
C GLU A 416 10.09 4.66 -12.23
N GLU A 417 9.40 3.53 -12.42
CA GLU A 417 7.96 3.50 -12.71
C GLU A 417 7.13 4.16 -11.60
N LEU A 418 7.45 3.87 -10.33
CA LEU A 418 6.77 4.48 -9.18
C LEU A 418 6.96 5.99 -9.13
N LEU A 419 8.18 6.45 -9.36
CA LEU A 419 8.50 7.88 -9.38
C LEU A 419 7.79 8.59 -10.53
N LEU A 420 7.79 8.01 -11.74
CA LEU A 420 7.08 8.56 -12.90
C LEU A 420 5.56 8.58 -12.69
N ALA A 421 4.98 7.53 -12.11
CA ALA A 421 3.56 7.46 -11.76
C ALA A 421 3.20 8.49 -10.66
N GLY A 422 4.14 8.81 -9.78
CA GLY A 422 4.07 9.93 -8.82
C GLY A 422 4.34 11.30 -9.45
N ALA A 423 4.33 11.42 -10.78
CA ALA A 423 4.59 12.66 -11.54
C ALA A 423 5.96 13.30 -11.24
N ILE A 424 6.95 12.50 -10.87
CA ILE A 424 8.32 12.95 -10.63
C ILE A 424 9.09 13.03 -11.94
N GLU A 425 9.81 14.13 -12.15
CA GLU A 425 10.67 14.32 -13.28
C GLU A 425 12.02 13.65 -13.09
N ILE A 426 12.36 12.77 -14.02
CA ILE A 426 13.63 12.07 -14.08
C ILE A 426 14.34 12.48 -15.37
N GLN A 427 15.63 12.84 -15.28
CA GLN A 427 16.49 13.16 -16.40
C GLN A 427 17.63 12.15 -16.50
N ARG A 428 18.01 11.75 -17.70
CA ARG A 428 19.12 10.82 -17.94
C ARG A 428 20.33 11.55 -18.51
N ALA A 429 21.48 11.33 -17.89
CA ALA A 429 22.75 11.85 -18.35
C ALA A 429 23.15 11.18 -19.67
N MET A 430 23.48 11.97 -20.68
CA MET A 430 23.91 11.50 -22.00
C MET A 430 25.47 11.50 -22.15
N GLU A 431 26.16 11.85 -21.09
CA GLU A 431 27.61 11.86 -20.99
C GLU A 431 28.07 11.70 -19.55
N PRO A 432 29.28 11.25 -19.26
CA PRO A 432 29.81 11.17 -17.91
C PRO A 432 29.91 12.56 -17.26
N PHE A 433 29.68 12.63 -15.95
CA PHE A 433 29.77 13.89 -15.18
C PHE A 433 30.32 13.66 -13.77
N ARG A 434 30.49 14.74 -13.00
CA ARG A 434 30.93 14.70 -11.61
C ARG A 434 29.90 15.40 -10.72
N ALA A 435 29.56 14.77 -9.58
CA ALA A 435 28.75 15.37 -8.54
C ALA A 435 29.33 14.99 -7.16
N ASP A 436 29.29 15.88 -6.18
CA ASP A 436 29.93 15.76 -4.86
C ASP A 436 31.38 15.28 -4.86
N GLY A 437 32.08 15.50 -5.96
CA GLY A 437 33.48 15.10 -6.15
C GLY A 437 33.65 13.71 -6.78
N GLU A 438 32.60 12.92 -6.91
CA GLU A 438 32.64 11.57 -7.47
C GLU A 438 32.22 11.55 -8.96
N PRO A 439 32.82 10.66 -9.78
CA PRO A 439 32.46 10.50 -11.18
C PRO A 439 31.20 9.60 -11.34
N TYR A 440 30.35 9.99 -12.27
CA TYR A 440 29.16 9.19 -12.66
C TYR A 440 29.18 8.95 -14.17
N PRO A 441 28.85 7.73 -14.64
CA PRO A 441 28.87 7.40 -16.06
C PRO A 441 27.66 7.97 -16.79
N GLU A 442 27.78 8.03 -18.12
CA GLU A 442 26.64 8.16 -19.03
C GLU A 442 25.56 7.17 -18.67
N GLY A 443 24.30 7.58 -18.80
CA GLY A 443 23.16 6.76 -18.47
C GLY A 443 22.75 6.80 -16.99
N THR A 444 23.40 7.57 -16.13
CA THR A 444 22.91 7.83 -14.77
C THR A 444 21.62 8.63 -14.84
N ASP A 445 20.58 8.17 -14.13
CA ASP A 445 19.33 8.91 -13.98
C ASP A 445 19.44 9.90 -12.84
N ILE A 446 18.97 11.13 -13.07
CA ILE A 446 19.10 12.28 -12.17
C ILE A 446 17.69 12.77 -11.83
N ILE A 447 17.37 12.82 -10.55
CA ILE A 447 16.13 13.37 -10.02
C ILE A 447 16.48 14.68 -9.34
N PHE A 448 16.34 15.79 -10.07
CA PHE A 448 16.61 17.11 -9.51
C PHE A 448 15.54 17.52 -8.50
N MET A 449 15.99 18.18 -7.43
CA MET A 449 15.09 18.64 -6.38
C MET A 449 14.40 19.97 -6.71
N THR A 450 14.73 20.58 -7.85
CA THR A 450 14.11 21.82 -8.38
C THR A 450 12.81 21.52 -9.12
N GLN A 451 11.90 20.77 -8.48
CA GLN A 451 10.59 20.40 -9.05
C GLN A 451 9.46 20.61 -8.04
N PRO A 452 8.21 20.80 -8.49
CA PRO A 452 7.09 21.14 -7.59
C PRO A 452 6.80 20.10 -6.51
N TYR A 453 7.10 18.83 -6.78
CA TYR A 453 6.84 17.70 -5.88
C TYR A 453 8.11 17.24 -5.13
N ARG A 454 9.00 18.20 -4.84
CA ARG A 454 10.22 17.97 -4.05
C ARG A 454 9.96 17.24 -2.74
N ALA A 455 8.89 17.59 -2.05
CA ALA A 455 8.54 16.97 -0.78
C ALA A 455 8.28 15.46 -0.93
N TYR A 456 7.55 15.06 -1.97
CA TYR A 456 7.29 13.65 -2.27
C TYR A 456 8.56 12.87 -2.60
N VAL A 457 9.41 13.42 -3.50
CA VAL A 457 10.71 12.82 -3.84
C VAL A 457 11.55 12.60 -2.59
N LYS A 458 11.71 13.66 -1.78
CA LYS A 458 12.55 13.62 -0.60
C LYS A 458 12.03 12.64 0.43
N SER A 459 10.73 12.65 0.70
CA SER A 459 10.09 11.73 1.65
C SER A 459 10.28 10.26 1.26
N LEU A 460 10.27 9.92 -0.04
CA LEU A 460 10.43 8.54 -0.50
C LEU A 460 11.89 8.06 -0.56
N LEU A 461 12.83 8.95 -0.90
CA LEU A 461 14.20 8.55 -1.22
C LEU A 461 15.20 8.78 -0.08
N GLU A 462 14.94 9.72 0.84
CA GLU A 462 15.85 9.97 1.96
C GLU A 462 15.73 8.91 3.07
N ARG A 463 16.79 8.82 3.87
CA ARG A 463 16.75 8.06 5.13
C ARG A 463 15.86 8.78 6.15
N GLN A 464 14.89 8.07 6.71
CA GLN A 464 14.06 8.62 7.78
C GLN A 464 14.74 8.48 9.14
N SER A 465 14.57 9.49 9.97
CA SER A 465 14.88 9.48 11.40
C SER A 465 13.61 9.88 12.14
N TYR A 466 12.89 8.90 12.66
CA TYR A 466 11.65 9.16 13.38
C TYR A 466 11.96 9.90 14.69
N PRO A 467 11.23 10.99 15.02
CA PRO A 467 11.45 11.70 16.27
C PRO A 467 11.10 10.81 17.46
N ALA A 468 12.08 10.55 18.33
CA ALA A 468 11.91 9.72 19.53
C ALA A 468 10.93 10.39 20.51
N ARG A 469 9.68 9.96 20.48
CA ARG A 469 8.60 10.49 21.32
C ARG A 469 8.32 9.53 22.48
N ARG A 470 7.86 10.08 23.60
CA ARG A 470 7.48 9.33 24.80
C ARG A 470 6.04 9.66 25.17
N VAL A 471 5.30 8.67 25.69
CA VAL A 471 3.94 8.86 26.19
C VAL A 471 3.91 9.86 27.36
N ALA A 472 4.96 9.90 28.18
CA ALA A 472 5.19 10.86 29.26
C ALA A 472 6.70 11.05 29.43
N PRO A 473 7.19 12.11 30.11
CA PRO A 473 8.59 12.26 30.46
C PRO A 473 9.12 11.01 31.16
N ASN A 474 10.15 10.37 30.60
CA ASN A 474 10.73 9.09 31.06
C ASN A 474 9.78 7.87 30.95
N GLY A 475 8.64 8.02 30.29
CA GLY A 475 7.72 6.92 30.00
C GLY A 475 8.15 6.05 28.81
N PRO A 476 7.35 5.05 28.45
CA PRO A 476 7.63 4.18 27.31
C PRO A 476 7.60 4.98 25.99
N PRO A 477 8.28 4.47 24.93
CA PRO A 477 8.20 5.04 23.60
C PRO A 477 6.74 5.14 23.11
N GLU A 478 6.39 6.25 22.49
CA GLU A 478 5.09 6.43 21.82
C GLU A 478 5.16 5.82 20.42
N ARG A 479 4.33 4.82 20.14
CA ARG A 479 4.32 4.16 18.83
C ARG A 479 3.87 5.12 17.72
N PRO A 480 4.53 5.06 16.53
CA PRO A 480 3.98 5.68 15.31
C PRO A 480 2.58 5.13 15.04
N TYR A 481 1.78 5.88 14.30
CA TYR A 481 0.48 5.39 13.85
C TYR A 481 0.61 4.16 12.92
N ASP A 482 1.63 4.13 12.04
CA ASP A 482 1.96 2.94 11.22
C ASP A 482 3.45 2.57 11.35
N VAL A 483 4.35 3.13 10.55
CA VAL A 483 5.78 2.78 10.52
C VAL A 483 6.68 3.98 10.75
N ALA A 484 7.91 3.73 11.19
CA ALA A 484 8.90 4.76 11.48
C ALA A 484 9.90 5.01 10.33
N GLY A 485 10.09 4.05 9.42
CA GLY A 485 11.02 4.17 8.30
C GLY A 485 10.56 3.41 7.07
N TRP A 486 10.73 4.01 5.87
CA TRP A 486 10.22 3.47 4.60
C TRP A 486 11.11 3.74 3.40
N THR A 487 12.33 4.21 3.57
CA THR A 487 13.28 4.60 2.50
C THR A 487 13.23 3.62 1.33
N LEU A 488 12.60 4.00 0.21
CA LEU A 488 12.34 3.08 -0.92
C LEU A 488 13.62 2.46 -1.50
N PRO A 489 14.72 3.22 -1.74
CA PRO A 489 15.97 2.62 -2.20
C PRO A 489 16.43 1.44 -1.35
N MET A 490 16.33 1.56 -0.02
CA MET A 490 16.74 0.50 0.91
C MET A 490 15.78 -0.69 0.87
N GLN A 491 14.46 -0.45 0.91
CA GLN A 491 13.46 -1.52 0.83
C GLN A 491 13.50 -2.26 -0.50
N MET A 492 13.81 -1.56 -1.58
CA MET A 492 13.84 -2.15 -2.91
C MET A 492 15.23 -2.71 -3.28
N GLY A 493 16.27 -2.43 -2.51
CA GLY A 493 17.64 -2.87 -2.84
C GLY A 493 18.20 -2.18 -4.09
N VAL A 494 17.81 -0.92 -4.30
CA VAL A 494 18.28 -0.07 -5.42
C VAL A 494 19.32 0.93 -4.91
N SER A 495 20.44 1.01 -5.61
CA SER A 495 21.49 2.01 -5.29
C SER A 495 21.03 3.40 -5.75
N VAL A 496 20.80 4.28 -4.78
CA VAL A 496 20.48 5.70 -5.01
C VAL A 496 21.47 6.55 -4.23
N VAL A 497 22.06 7.54 -4.89
CA VAL A 497 23.04 8.44 -4.30
C VAL A 497 22.41 9.81 -4.08
N THR A 498 22.53 10.33 -2.86
CA THR A 498 22.10 11.69 -2.52
C THR A 498 23.20 12.67 -2.86
N ILE A 499 22.88 13.76 -3.55
CA ILE A 499 23.84 14.83 -3.93
C ILE A 499 23.58 16.07 -3.09
N GLU A 500 24.54 16.42 -2.25
CA GLU A 500 24.43 17.50 -1.25
C GLU A 500 24.95 18.85 -1.76
N ARG A 501 25.75 18.86 -2.83
CA ARG A 501 26.32 20.09 -3.40
C ARG A 501 25.82 20.30 -4.83
N ARG A 502 25.75 21.57 -5.22
CA ARG A 502 25.45 21.92 -6.62
C ARG A 502 26.53 21.38 -7.54
N PHE A 503 26.12 20.92 -8.70
CA PHE A 503 27.01 20.47 -9.76
C PHE A 503 26.51 20.97 -11.11
N GLU A 504 27.43 21.01 -12.10
CA GLU A 504 27.05 21.31 -13.47
C GLU A 504 26.41 20.10 -14.11
N PRO A 505 25.12 20.21 -14.53
CA PRO A 505 24.45 19.09 -15.15
C PRO A 505 25.08 18.75 -16.49
N PRO A 506 25.20 17.44 -16.83
CA PRO A 506 25.63 17.01 -18.17
C PRO A 506 24.54 17.30 -19.21
N SER A 507 24.80 16.95 -20.48
CA SER A 507 23.73 16.84 -21.47
C SER A 507 22.65 15.84 -21.00
N LEU A 508 21.36 16.22 -21.08
CA LEU A 508 20.27 15.49 -20.46
C LEU A 508 19.19 15.12 -21.47
N THR A 509 18.52 13.98 -21.23
CA THR A 509 17.26 13.62 -21.88
C THR A 509 16.20 13.28 -20.84
N ARG A 510 14.94 13.69 -21.06
CA ARG A 510 13.85 13.38 -20.15
C ARG A 510 13.48 11.90 -20.21
N VAL A 511 13.37 11.26 -19.07
CA VAL A 511 12.88 9.88 -18.93
C VAL A 511 11.35 9.92 -18.89
N THR A 512 10.70 9.22 -19.82
CA THR A 512 9.23 9.07 -19.89
C THR A 512 8.78 7.63 -19.71
N THR A 513 9.71 6.69 -19.76
CA THR A 513 9.49 5.26 -19.53
C THR A 513 10.67 4.71 -18.73
N PRO A 514 10.41 3.79 -17.79
CA PRO A 514 11.47 3.16 -17.01
C PRO A 514 12.53 2.51 -17.91
N ARG A 515 13.76 2.50 -17.44
CA ARG A 515 14.84 1.83 -18.15
C ARG A 515 14.70 0.32 -18.03
N MET A 516 14.40 -0.32 -19.15
CA MET A 516 14.67 -1.75 -19.27
C MET A 516 16.11 -1.95 -19.72
N THR A 517 16.96 -2.49 -18.85
CA THR A 517 18.31 -2.92 -19.24
C THR A 517 18.17 -3.90 -20.40
N GLN A 518 18.84 -3.61 -21.50
CA GLN A 518 18.84 -4.56 -22.63
C GLN A 518 19.66 -5.78 -22.24
N GLY A 519 18.97 -6.89 -22.03
CA GLY A 519 19.62 -8.16 -21.83
C GLY A 519 20.32 -8.63 -23.11
N SER A 520 21.38 -9.36 -22.96
CA SER A 520 22.25 -9.79 -24.04
C SER A 520 22.52 -11.30 -24.02
N VAL A 521 22.59 -11.90 -25.20
CA VAL A 521 23.02 -13.29 -25.37
C VAL A 521 24.37 -13.31 -26.10
N TRP A 522 25.37 -13.83 -25.45
CA TRP A 522 26.77 -13.91 -25.94
C TRP A 522 27.17 -15.34 -26.24
N GLY A 523 28.21 -15.51 -27.05
CA GLY A 523 28.83 -16.79 -27.34
C GLY A 523 28.09 -17.62 -28.36
N GLU A 524 27.99 -18.91 -28.12
CA GLU A 524 27.49 -19.87 -29.12
C GLU A 524 25.97 -19.80 -29.29
N ARG A 525 25.49 -19.84 -30.53
CA ARG A 525 24.05 -19.90 -30.84
C ARG A 525 23.42 -21.26 -30.50
N LYS A 526 24.19 -22.32 -30.56
CA LYS A 526 23.82 -23.70 -30.18
C LYS A 526 24.87 -24.22 -29.22
N PRO A 527 24.87 -23.76 -27.97
CA PRO A 527 25.89 -24.12 -26.99
C PRO A 527 25.68 -25.54 -26.47
N ALA A 528 26.61 -26.01 -25.64
CA ALA A 528 26.37 -27.19 -24.82
C ALA A 528 25.41 -26.85 -23.65
N TYR A 529 25.50 -25.62 -23.13
CA TYR A 529 24.64 -25.10 -22.08
C TYR A 529 24.66 -23.54 -22.05
N TRP A 530 23.63 -22.98 -21.45
CA TRP A 530 23.54 -21.56 -21.18
C TRP A 530 23.91 -21.26 -19.73
N VAL A 531 24.61 -20.13 -19.50
CA VAL A 531 24.81 -19.52 -18.16
C VAL A 531 24.07 -18.20 -18.14
N ILE A 532 23.10 -18.08 -17.23
CA ILE A 532 22.27 -16.88 -17.07
C ILE A 532 22.66 -16.22 -15.74
N GLN A 533 22.81 -14.91 -15.74
CA GLN A 533 23.10 -14.13 -14.55
C GLN A 533 22.06 -14.39 -13.47
N GLY A 534 22.52 -14.75 -12.26
CA GLY A 534 21.68 -15.22 -11.15
C GLY A 534 21.25 -14.14 -10.17
N ARG A 535 21.69 -12.90 -10.32
CA ARG A 535 21.46 -11.81 -9.36
C ARG A 535 20.06 -11.19 -9.47
N GLY A 536 19.54 -10.71 -8.34
CA GLY A 536 18.28 -9.99 -8.24
C GLY A 536 17.00 -10.85 -8.41
N ASN A 537 15.85 -10.20 -8.34
CA ASN A 537 14.54 -10.83 -8.45
C ASN A 537 14.23 -11.31 -9.88
N GLY A 538 14.79 -10.63 -10.88
CA GLY A 538 14.65 -11.03 -12.29
C GLY A 538 15.11 -12.45 -12.59
N ALA A 539 16.15 -12.90 -11.88
CA ALA A 539 16.63 -14.27 -12.02
C ALA A 539 15.62 -15.33 -11.53
N ALA A 540 14.81 -15.02 -10.50
CA ALA A 540 13.73 -15.91 -10.06
C ALA A 540 12.63 -16.03 -11.12
N LEU A 541 12.24 -14.92 -11.72
CA LEU A 541 11.27 -14.91 -12.83
C LEU A 541 11.81 -15.67 -14.05
N ALA A 542 13.12 -15.53 -14.35
CA ALA A 542 13.79 -16.33 -15.40
C ALA A 542 13.67 -17.83 -15.13
N VAL A 543 13.94 -18.27 -13.90
CA VAL A 543 13.79 -19.67 -13.50
C VAL A 543 12.36 -20.16 -13.73
N ASN A 544 11.34 -19.43 -13.30
CA ASN A 544 9.94 -19.83 -13.47
C ASN A 544 9.55 -19.94 -14.96
N ARG A 545 9.99 -19.02 -15.81
CA ARG A 545 9.75 -19.05 -17.26
C ARG A 545 10.48 -20.21 -17.95
N LEU A 546 11.70 -20.50 -17.53
CA LEU A 546 12.47 -21.66 -18.03
C LEU A 546 11.80 -22.98 -17.64
N LEU A 547 11.40 -23.14 -16.38
CA LEU A 547 10.67 -24.30 -15.89
C LEU A 547 9.31 -24.49 -16.60
N ALA A 548 8.59 -23.38 -16.85
CA ALA A 548 7.34 -23.42 -17.61
C ALA A 548 7.53 -23.87 -19.07
N ALA A 549 8.69 -23.56 -19.65
CA ALA A 549 9.08 -24.01 -21.00
C ALA A 549 9.68 -25.43 -21.04
N GLY A 550 9.72 -26.14 -19.90
CA GLY A 550 10.24 -27.50 -19.81
C GLY A 550 11.78 -27.62 -19.76
N ALA A 551 12.47 -26.50 -19.51
CA ALA A 551 13.92 -26.54 -19.27
C ALA A 551 14.24 -27.11 -17.87
N VAL A 552 15.47 -27.58 -17.68
CA VAL A 552 15.97 -28.12 -16.41
C VAL A 552 17.11 -27.23 -15.91
N PRO A 553 16.79 -26.10 -15.26
CA PRO A 553 17.80 -25.20 -14.75
C PRO A 553 18.48 -25.76 -13.50
N SER A 554 19.72 -25.34 -13.26
CA SER A 554 20.50 -25.62 -12.04
C SER A 554 21.21 -24.34 -11.60
N TRP A 555 21.46 -24.18 -10.31
CA TRP A 555 22.36 -23.14 -9.82
C TRP A 555 23.79 -23.61 -9.76
N THR A 556 24.73 -22.69 -10.01
CA THR A 556 26.12 -22.90 -9.61
C THR A 556 26.25 -22.71 -8.09
N THR A 557 26.96 -23.61 -7.41
CA THR A 557 27.20 -23.48 -5.96
C THR A 557 28.44 -22.64 -5.63
N THR A 558 29.21 -22.29 -6.64
CA THR A 558 30.39 -21.40 -6.58
C THR A 558 30.36 -20.47 -7.77
N GLY A 559 31.18 -19.42 -7.76
CA GLY A 559 31.34 -18.55 -8.91
C GLY A 559 31.81 -19.30 -10.17
N LEU A 560 31.46 -18.78 -11.35
CA LEU A 560 31.75 -19.34 -12.66
C LEU A 560 32.15 -18.22 -13.63
N ASP A 561 33.33 -18.34 -14.23
CA ASP A 561 33.78 -17.45 -15.30
C ASP A 561 33.28 -17.94 -16.68
N ALA A 562 32.59 -17.05 -17.39
CA ALA A 562 32.06 -17.34 -18.73
C ALA A 562 32.29 -16.12 -19.66
N LEU A 563 32.95 -16.36 -20.79
CA LEU A 563 33.19 -15.34 -21.82
C LEU A 563 33.75 -13.99 -21.29
N GLY A 564 34.68 -14.07 -20.30
CA GLY A 564 35.30 -12.88 -19.69
C GLY A 564 34.42 -12.14 -18.66
N PHE A 565 33.31 -12.76 -18.28
CA PHE A 565 32.43 -12.25 -17.22
C PHE A 565 32.38 -13.22 -16.04
N HIS A 566 32.47 -12.69 -14.82
CA HIS A 566 32.34 -13.46 -13.60
C HIS A 566 30.88 -13.54 -13.16
N HIS A 567 30.32 -14.75 -13.14
CA HIS A 567 29.03 -15.04 -12.55
C HIS A 567 29.24 -15.50 -11.11
N GLU A 568 28.59 -14.88 -10.17
CA GLU A 568 28.60 -15.29 -8.76
C GLU A 568 27.88 -16.63 -8.53
N ALA A 569 28.03 -17.22 -7.35
CA ALA A 569 27.24 -18.39 -6.93
C ALA A 569 25.73 -18.08 -7.06
N GLY A 570 24.96 -19.06 -7.52
CA GLY A 570 23.56 -18.88 -7.87
C GLY A 570 23.29 -18.48 -9.33
N ALA A 571 24.33 -18.44 -10.19
CA ALA A 571 24.13 -18.34 -11.63
C ALA A 571 23.31 -19.54 -12.14
N ILE A 572 22.41 -19.27 -13.09
CA ILE A 572 21.48 -20.29 -13.60
C ILE A 572 22.11 -20.97 -14.81
N VAL A 573 22.37 -22.27 -14.72
CA VAL A 573 22.89 -23.10 -15.81
C VAL A 573 21.76 -23.93 -16.40
N VAL A 574 21.58 -23.83 -17.73
CA VAL A 574 20.51 -24.54 -18.45
C VAL A 574 21.17 -25.38 -19.55
N PRO A 575 21.07 -26.71 -19.50
CA PRO A 575 21.52 -27.56 -20.62
C PRO A 575 20.82 -27.18 -21.93
N TYR A 576 21.55 -27.16 -23.03
CA TYR A 576 20.95 -26.89 -24.33
C TYR A 576 20.00 -28.02 -24.71
N VAL A 577 18.79 -27.64 -25.06
CA VAL A 577 17.81 -28.50 -25.74
C VAL A 577 17.32 -27.78 -27.00
N ARG A 578 16.87 -28.54 -28.01
CA ARG A 578 16.38 -27.95 -29.27
C ARG A 578 15.30 -26.90 -28.99
N ASN A 579 15.43 -25.70 -29.56
CA ASN A 579 14.57 -24.53 -29.41
C ASN A 579 14.70 -23.81 -28.06
N SER A 580 15.62 -24.18 -27.15
CA SER A 580 15.86 -23.43 -25.91
C SER A 580 16.38 -22.04 -26.18
N GLU A 581 17.03 -21.78 -27.31
CA GLU A 581 17.52 -20.46 -27.71
C GLU A 581 16.43 -19.41 -27.75
N THR A 582 15.21 -19.74 -28.18
CA THR A 582 14.09 -18.81 -28.24
C THR A 582 13.63 -18.39 -26.85
N VAL A 583 13.53 -19.33 -25.90
CA VAL A 583 13.12 -19.06 -24.51
C VAL A 583 14.19 -18.25 -23.81
N VAL A 584 15.44 -18.63 -23.94
CA VAL A 584 16.61 -17.96 -23.33
C VAL A 584 16.76 -16.54 -23.86
N ALA A 585 16.61 -16.32 -25.18
CA ALA A 585 16.65 -14.97 -25.76
C ALA A 585 15.51 -14.08 -25.27
N ARG A 586 14.33 -14.65 -25.06
CA ARG A 586 13.19 -13.94 -24.47
C ARG A 586 13.46 -13.57 -23.02
N VAL A 587 13.94 -14.50 -22.21
CA VAL A 587 14.33 -14.26 -20.81
C VAL A 587 15.40 -13.17 -20.72
N ALA A 588 16.46 -13.23 -21.54
CA ALA A 588 17.47 -12.19 -21.59
C ALA A 588 16.85 -10.82 -21.86
N ARG A 589 16.12 -10.68 -22.97
CA ARG A 589 15.54 -9.41 -23.41
C ARG A 589 14.54 -8.83 -22.42
N ASP A 590 13.57 -9.66 -21.95
CA ASP A 590 12.45 -9.18 -21.13
C ASP A 590 12.84 -8.87 -19.68
N LEU A 591 13.95 -9.46 -19.19
CA LEU A 591 14.40 -9.31 -17.81
C LEU A 591 15.75 -8.59 -17.69
N GLY A 592 16.32 -8.13 -18.79
CA GLY A 592 17.59 -7.40 -18.78
C GLY A 592 18.80 -8.24 -18.33
N LEU A 593 18.73 -9.56 -18.45
CA LEU A 593 19.75 -10.47 -17.95
C LEU A 593 20.83 -10.79 -19.01
N ARG A 594 22.08 -10.90 -18.55
CA ARG A 594 23.17 -11.44 -19.38
C ARG A 594 23.04 -12.96 -19.47
N VAL A 595 23.22 -13.49 -20.67
CA VAL A 595 23.23 -14.93 -20.96
C VAL A 595 24.45 -15.27 -21.80
N ASP A 596 25.23 -16.29 -21.38
CA ASP A 596 26.43 -16.76 -22.06
C ASP A 596 26.22 -18.19 -22.56
N GLY A 597 26.34 -18.38 -23.88
CA GLY A 597 26.28 -19.70 -24.54
C GLY A 597 27.64 -20.38 -24.54
N MET A 598 27.79 -21.51 -23.84
CA MET A 598 29.04 -22.16 -23.53
C MET A 598 29.23 -23.47 -24.31
N LYS A 599 30.48 -23.73 -24.71
CA LYS A 599 30.92 -25.03 -25.23
C LYS A 599 31.44 -25.94 -24.11
N GLY A 600 31.53 -27.23 -24.36
CA GLY A 600 32.18 -28.16 -23.46
C GLY A 600 31.22 -28.85 -22.48
N ARG A 601 31.75 -29.32 -21.35
CA ARG A 601 30.99 -30.08 -20.36
C ARG A 601 30.32 -29.11 -19.39
N LEU A 602 29.14 -29.53 -18.85
CA LEU A 602 28.49 -28.85 -17.76
C LEU A 602 29.44 -28.69 -16.55
N PRO A 603 29.36 -27.57 -15.83
CA PRO A 603 30.07 -27.39 -14.56
C PRO A 603 29.78 -28.54 -13.58
N ALA A 604 30.76 -28.89 -12.76
CA ALA A 604 30.61 -30.01 -11.80
C ALA A 604 29.76 -29.59 -10.57
N ASN A 605 29.79 -28.30 -10.20
CA ASN A 605 29.21 -27.79 -8.98
C ASN A 605 27.80 -27.21 -9.25
N LEU A 606 26.85 -28.08 -9.64
CA LEU A 606 25.48 -27.69 -9.95
C LEU A 606 24.49 -28.23 -8.92
N GLN A 607 23.59 -27.36 -8.46
CA GLN A 607 22.44 -27.75 -7.66
C GLN A 607 21.17 -27.62 -8.54
N PRO A 608 20.46 -28.74 -8.80
CA PRO A 608 19.23 -28.70 -9.59
C PRO A 608 18.16 -27.79 -9.00
N ILE A 609 17.47 -27.04 -9.85
CA ILE A 609 16.30 -26.26 -9.53
C ILE A 609 15.08 -26.97 -10.15
N GLY A 610 14.08 -27.21 -9.34
CA GLY A 610 12.88 -27.86 -9.85
C GLY A 610 11.61 -27.09 -9.50
N ARG A 611 10.53 -27.50 -10.13
CA ARG A 611 9.20 -26.92 -9.88
C ARG A 611 8.61 -27.53 -8.62
N ALA A 612 8.75 -26.84 -7.48
CA ALA A 612 8.15 -27.26 -6.24
C ALA A 612 6.61 -27.11 -6.28
N ARG A 613 5.90 -28.05 -5.64
CA ARG A 613 4.47 -27.93 -5.36
C ARG A 613 4.31 -27.10 -4.10
N VAL A 614 3.99 -25.83 -4.27
CA VAL A 614 3.93 -24.84 -3.20
C VAL A 614 2.50 -24.73 -2.66
N ALA A 615 2.35 -24.71 -1.34
CA ALA A 615 1.12 -24.29 -0.66
C ALA A 615 1.39 -23.02 0.16
N VAL A 616 0.46 -22.07 0.15
CA VAL A 616 0.43 -20.92 1.07
C VAL A 616 -0.74 -21.16 2.02
N TYR A 617 -0.44 -21.29 3.30
CA TYR A 617 -1.45 -21.50 4.33
C TYR A 617 -2.29 -20.24 4.48
N LYS A 618 -3.61 -20.40 4.32
CA LYS A 618 -4.61 -19.34 4.38
C LYS A 618 -5.52 -19.58 5.58
N PRO A 619 -5.20 -18.98 6.75
CA PRO A 619 -6.05 -19.12 7.93
C PRO A 619 -7.40 -18.42 7.75
N TRP A 620 -8.43 -18.88 8.48
CA TRP A 620 -9.72 -18.19 8.51
C TRP A 620 -9.69 -16.87 9.29
N THR A 621 -8.65 -16.62 10.09
CA THR A 621 -8.32 -15.29 10.63
C THR A 621 -7.62 -14.48 9.54
N ALA A 622 -8.37 -13.85 8.66
CA ALA A 622 -7.89 -13.21 7.44
C ALA A 622 -6.53 -12.49 7.62
N SER A 623 -5.51 -12.95 6.91
CA SER A 623 -4.13 -12.46 7.05
C SER A 623 -3.74 -11.59 5.86
N ILE A 624 -3.41 -10.32 6.12
CA ILE A 624 -2.87 -9.40 5.10
C ILE A 624 -1.52 -9.89 4.56
N ASP A 625 -0.67 -10.47 5.42
CA ASP A 625 0.62 -11.00 4.99
C ASP A 625 0.47 -12.20 4.04
N GLU A 626 -0.54 -13.06 4.26
CA GLU A 626 -0.88 -14.13 3.31
C GLU A 626 -1.28 -13.56 1.94
N GLY A 627 -2.09 -12.51 1.95
CA GLY A 627 -2.53 -11.85 0.72
C GLY A 627 -1.37 -11.24 -0.06
N TRP A 628 -0.48 -10.50 0.60
CA TRP A 628 0.70 -9.94 -0.05
C TRP A 628 1.71 -11.01 -0.47
N THR A 629 1.80 -12.13 0.25
CA THR A 629 2.59 -13.29 -0.20
C THR A 629 2.04 -13.82 -1.52
N ARG A 630 0.72 -13.99 -1.66
CA ARG A 630 0.09 -14.37 -2.94
C ARG A 630 0.36 -13.35 -4.04
N PHE A 631 0.25 -12.05 -3.72
CA PHE A 631 0.55 -10.98 -4.67
C PHE A 631 1.96 -11.12 -5.24
N VAL A 632 2.98 -11.24 -4.37
CA VAL A 632 4.38 -11.38 -4.80
C VAL A 632 4.59 -12.66 -5.60
N LEU A 633 4.00 -13.78 -5.19
CA LEU A 633 4.10 -15.03 -5.94
C LEU A 633 3.45 -14.93 -7.33
N ASP A 634 2.30 -14.27 -7.46
CA ASP A 634 1.65 -14.02 -8.75
C ASP A 634 2.50 -13.12 -9.66
N GLN A 635 3.09 -12.04 -9.11
CA GLN A 635 3.96 -11.13 -9.88
C GLN A 635 5.21 -11.83 -10.44
N PHE A 636 5.73 -12.82 -9.74
CA PHE A 636 6.91 -13.58 -10.15
C PHE A 636 6.57 -14.94 -10.77
N GLU A 637 5.33 -15.14 -11.20
CA GLU A 637 4.87 -16.32 -11.96
C GLU A 637 5.07 -17.66 -11.21
N PHE A 638 5.00 -17.66 -9.87
CA PHE A 638 4.96 -18.90 -9.09
C PHE A 638 3.56 -19.52 -9.11
N THR A 639 3.51 -20.84 -9.25
CA THR A 639 2.27 -21.61 -9.04
C THR A 639 2.18 -22.05 -7.59
N TYR A 640 1.05 -21.80 -6.95
CA TYR A 640 0.79 -22.21 -5.57
C TYR A 640 -0.68 -22.63 -5.36
N THR A 641 -0.95 -23.25 -4.22
CA THR A 641 -2.29 -23.59 -3.76
C THR A 641 -2.52 -22.89 -2.42
N SER A 642 -3.63 -22.16 -2.28
CA SER A 642 -4.08 -21.68 -0.97
C SER A 642 -4.56 -22.88 -0.16
N LEU A 643 -3.99 -23.09 1.03
CA LEU A 643 -4.20 -24.26 1.89
C LEU A 643 -5.00 -23.87 3.12
N SER A 644 -6.24 -24.35 3.24
CA SER A 644 -7.11 -24.07 4.39
C SER A 644 -6.87 -25.05 5.55
N ASP A 645 -7.37 -24.69 6.75
CA ASP A 645 -7.34 -25.53 7.95
C ASP A 645 -7.85 -26.94 7.70
N GLN A 646 -9.02 -27.06 7.06
CA GLN A 646 -9.62 -28.37 6.72
C GLN A 646 -8.70 -29.22 5.83
N GLN A 647 -8.03 -28.58 4.88
CA GLN A 647 -7.10 -29.28 3.98
C GLN A 647 -5.80 -29.69 4.68
N VAL A 648 -5.38 -28.97 5.73
CA VAL A 648 -4.27 -29.38 6.59
C VAL A 648 -4.69 -30.56 7.46
N HIS A 649 -5.85 -30.50 8.11
CA HIS A 649 -6.39 -31.57 8.94
C HIS A 649 -6.61 -32.88 8.16
N ALA A 650 -6.92 -32.81 6.87
CA ALA A 650 -7.05 -33.99 6.02
C ALA A 650 -5.74 -34.77 5.87
N GLY A 651 -4.61 -34.20 6.27
CA GLY A 651 -3.29 -34.85 6.26
C GLY A 651 -2.76 -35.15 4.86
N ASN A 652 -1.84 -36.13 4.77
CA ASN A 652 -1.19 -36.55 3.52
C ASN A 652 -0.53 -35.39 2.74
N LEU A 653 -0.05 -34.38 3.45
CA LEU A 653 0.45 -33.14 2.87
C LEU A 653 1.66 -33.36 1.97
N ARG A 654 2.58 -34.28 2.35
CA ARG A 654 3.79 -34.55 1.59
C ARG A 654 3.52 -35.17 0.21
N ALA A 655 2.44 -35.91 0.03
CA ALA A 655 2.02 -36.43 -1.28
C ALA A 655 1.56 -35.29 -2.21
N ARG A 656 1.07 -34.20 -1.65
CA ARG A 656 0.50 -33.06 -2.39
C ARG A 656 1.48 -31.91 -2.59
N PHE A 657 2.32 -31.62 -1.59
CA PHE A 657 3.17 -30.45 -1.52
C PHE A 657 4.64 -30.79 -1.22
N ASP A 658 5.53 -29.95 -1.70
CA ASP A 658 6.96 -29.96 -1.40
C ASP A 658 7.30 -28.84 -0.41
N VAL A 659 6.57 -27.72 -0.46
CA VAL A 659 6.73 -26.54 0.40
C VAL A 659 5.38 -26.10 0.93
N ILE A 660 5.34 -25.77 2.22
CA ILE A 660 4.23 -25.05 2.85
C ILE A 660 4.78 -23.77 3.44
N VAL A 661 4.19 -22.61 3.06
CA VAL A 661 4.53 -21.29 3.58
C VAL A 661 3.49 -20.89 4.62
N LEU A 662 3.91 -20.58 5.83
CA LEU A 662 3.09 -19.99 6.88
C LEU A 662 3.27 -18.46 6.86
N PRO A 663 2.19 -17.68 6.76
CA PRO A 663 2.27 -16.22 6.74
C PRO A 663 2.72 -15.66 8.10
N ASN A 664 3.07 -14.36 8.13
CA ASN A 664 3.45 -13.64 9.35
C ASN A 664 2.22 -13.42 10.26
N VAL A 665 1.83 -14.48 10.95
CA VAL A 665 0.75 -14.51 11.94
C VAL A 665 1.28 -15.17 13.22
N PRO A 666 0.95 -14.64 14.41
CA PRO A 666 1.37 -15.25 15.67
C PRO A 666 0.92 -16.71 15.79
N GLY A 667 1.81 -17.58 16.30
CA GLY A 667 1.55 -19.02 16.34
C GLY A 667 0.30 -19.43 17.13
N ASN A 668 -0.03 -18.70 18.20
CA ASN A 668 -1.27 -18.92 18.96
C ASN A 668 -2.52 -18.59 18.12
N MET A 669 -2.50 -17.57 17.26
CA MET A 669 -3.60 -17.26 16.36
C MET A 669 -3.72 -18.30 15.24
N LEU A 670 -2.59 -18.77 14.69
CA LEU A 670 -2.58 -19.87 13.71
C LEU A 670 -3.14 -21.17 14.31
N ALA A 671 -2.85 -21.46 15.58
CA ALA A 671 -3.31 -22.65 16.27
C ALA A 671 -4.80 -22.58 16.65
N ALA A 672 -5.24 -21.46 17.23
CA ALA A 672 -6.60 -21.31 17.77
C ALA A 672 -7.65 -20.94 16.71
N GLY A 673 -7.31 -20.00 15.80
CA GLY A 673 -8.29 -19.43 14.86
C GLY A 673 -9.45 -18.72 15.55
N TYR A 674 -10.59 -18.59 14.86
CA TYR A 674 -11.84 -18.05 15.42
C TYR A 674 -12.62 -19.13 16.18
N THR A 675 -13.38 -18.71 17.20
CA THR A 675 -14.37 -19.59 17.86
C THR A 675 -15.68 -19.64 17.07
N SER A 676 -16.48 -20.68 17.26
CA SER A 676 -17.81 -20.80 16.66
C SER A 676 -18.85 -19.79 17.17
N GLU A 677 -18.54 -19.07 18.25
CA GLU A 677 -19.34 -17.94 18.73
C GLU A 677 -19.19 -16.70 17.84
N VAL A 678 -17.99 -16.51 17.27
CA VAL A 678 -17.64 -15.33 16.45
C VAL A 678 -17.80 -15.60 14.96
N MET A 679 -17.66 -16.86 14.54
CA MET A 679 -17.59 -17.26 13.13
C MET A 679 -18.45 -18.49 12.86
N PRO A 680 -19.10 -18.62 11.67
CA PRO A 680 -19.78 -19.85 11.28
C PRO A 680 -18.88 -21.08 11.43
N PRO A 681 -19.42 -22.24 11.86
CA PRO A 681 -18.62 -23.44 12.17
C PRO A 681 -17.66 -23.88 11.05
N GLU A 682 -18.04 -23.67 9.78
CA GLU A 682 -17.18 -24.01 8.63
C GLU A 682 -15.92 -23.13 8.48
N TYR A 683 -15.87 -21.99 9.19
CA TYR A 683 -14.75 -21.05 9.23
C TYR A 683 -14.20 -20.87 10.65
N ALA A 684 -14.63 -21.69 11.60
CA ALA A 684 -14.15 -21.66 12.97
C ALA A 684 -12.97 -22.61 13.17
N GLY A 685 -12.13 -22.31 14.16
CA GLY A 685 -10.91 -23.05 14.45
C GLY A 685 -9.71 -22.56 13.66
N GLY A 686 -8.57 -23.18 13.95
CA GLY A 686 -7.29 -22.98 13.28
C GLY A 686 -6.60 -24.33 13.06
N LEU A 687 -5.27 -24.33 13.03
CA LEU A 687 -4.49 -25.57 12.88
C LEU A 687 -4.79 -26.59 14.00
N GLY A 688 -4.97 -26.15 15.23
CA GLY A 688 -5.13 -27.03 16.38
C GLY A 688 -3.98 -28.04 16.51
N ASP A 689 -4.09 -28.96 17.43
CA ASP A 689 -3.07 -30.02 17.60
C ASP A 689 -2.97 -30.95 16.39
N ALA A 690 -4.10 -31.25 15.73
CA ALA A 690 -4.15 -32.14 14.58
C ALA A 690 -3.44 -31.52 13.35
N GLY A 691 -3.66 -30.23 13.10
CA GLY A 691 -2.99 -29.52 12.02
C GLY A 691 -1.49 -29.35 12.27
N ILE A 692 -1.10 -29.04 13.51
CA ILE A 692 0.31 -28.95 13.92
C ILE A 692 1.00 -30.32 13.72
N GLU A 693 0.36 -31.41 14.12
CA GLU A 693 0.91 -32.75 13.90
C GLU A 693 1.01 -33.11 12.40
N ALA A 694 0.03 -32.71 11.59
CA ALA A 694 0.10 -32.89 10.13
C ALA A 694 1.30 -32.13 9.52
N LEU A 695 1.60 -30.91 9.99
CA LEU A 695 2.78 -30.15 9.59
C LEU A 695 4.09 -30.82 10.08
N ARG A 696 4.11 -31.39 11.28
CA ARG A 696 5.27 -32.18 11.75
C ARG A 696 5.54 -33.39 10.86
N GLN A 697 4.51 -34.16 10.54
CA GLN A 697 4.60 -35.34 9.65
C GLN A 697 5.06 -34.92 8.25
N PHE A 698 4.49 -33.85 7.69
CA PHE A 698 4.89 -33.28 6.41
C PHE A 698 6.40 -32.97 6.38
N THR A 699 6.88 -32.26 7.40
CA THR A 699 8.28 -31.85 7.47
C THR A 699 9.20 -33.04 7.67
N ARG A 700 8.90 -33.95 8.63
CA ARG A 700 9.72 -35.16 8.89
C ARG A 700 9.80 -36.08 7.65
N ALA A 701 8.77 -36.09 6.81
CA ALA A 701 8.72 -36.87 5.58
C ALA A 701 9.42 -36.19 4.37
N GLY A 702 10.17 -35.11 4.58
CA GLY A 702 10.96 -34.46 3.54
C GLY A 702 10.33 -33.19 2.94
N GLY A 703 9.30 -32.64 3.57
CA GLY A 703 8.73 -31.33 3.20
C GLY A 703 9.54 -30.17 3.75
N SER A 704 9.44 -29.01 3.11
CA SER A 704 9.97 -27.73 3.60
C SER A 704 8.85 -26.91 4.21
N LEU A 705 8.95 -26.56 5.49
CA LEU A 705 8.07 -25.61 6.16
C LEU A 705 8.78 -24.25 6.20
N VAL A 706 8.19 -23.24 5.56
CA VAL A 706 8.72 -21.86 5.49
C VAL A 706 7.86 -20.97 6.38
N CYS A 707 8.43 -20.41 7.44
CA CYS A 707 7.73 -19.58 8.42
C CYS A 707 8.16 -18.12 8.24
N LEU A 708 7.19 -17.22 8.01
CA LEU A 708 7.42 -15.80 7.85
C LEU A 708 7.14 -15.07 9.17
N GLY A 709 8.10 -14.26 9.64
CA GLY A 709 7.95 -13.43 10.83
C GLY A 709 7.47 -14.19 12.06
N ALA A 710 6.37 -13.76 12.64
CA ALA A 710 5.82 -14.29 13.90
C ALA A 710 5.41 -15.76 13.86
N SER A 711 5.20 -16.35 12.66
CA SER A 711 4.90 -17.79 12.54
C SER A 711 6.07 -18.70 12.90
N GLY A 712 7.31 -18.15 12.95
CA GLY A 712 8.48 -18.86 13.49
C GLY A 712 8.28 -19.36 14.92
N GLY A 713 7.52 -18.65 15.75
CA GLY A 713 7.19 -19.10 17.11
C GLY A 713 6.38 -20.40 17.16
N LEU A 714 5.50 -20.64 16.18
CA LEU A 714 4.82 -21.94 16.02
C LEU A 714 5.81 -23.06 15.75
N ALA A 715 6.75 -22.83 14.83
CA ALA A 715 7.75 -23.82 14.47
C ALA A 715 8.71 -24.14 15.63
N ILE A 716 9.17 -23.14 16.39
CA ILE A 716 9.99 -23.33 17.58
C ILE A 716 9.31 -24.29 18.55
N GLY A 717 8.04 -24.06 18.89
CA GLY A 717 7.28 -24.92 19.79
C GLY A 717 6.92 -26.28 19.17
N ALA A 718 6.47 -26.30 17.93
CA ALA A 718 6.03 -27.53 17.25
C ALA A 718 7.16 -28.55 17.05
N PHE A 719 8.37 -28.10 16.80
CA PHE A 719 9.52 -28.98 16.53
C PHE A 719 10.54 -29.02 17.68
N GLU A 720 10.21 -28.38 18.81
CA GLU A 720 11.09 -28.29 19.99
C GLU A 720 12.51 -27.82 19.61
N LEU A 721 12.54 -26.77 18.74
CA LEU A 721 13.80 -26.25 18.25
C LEU A 721 14.58 -25.58 19.39
N PRO A 722 15.89 -25.79 19.50
CA PRO A 722 16.72 -25.20 20.56
C PRO A 722 17.03 -23.71 20.32
N VAL A 723 15.96 -22.93 20.06
CA VAL A 723 15.98 -21.53 19.63
C VAL A 723 15.06 -20.70 20.53
N ARG A 724 15.49 -19.48 20.88
CA ARG A 724 14.71 -18.45 21.58
C ARG A 724 14.45 -17.27 20.65
N ASP A 725 13.36 -16.57 20.91
CA ASP A 725 13.04 -15.30 20.26
C ASP A 725 13.22 -14.15 21.27
N LEU A 726 14.35 -13.46 21.15
CA LEU A 726 14.72 -12.37 22.06
C LEU A 726 13.80 -11.14 21.89
N ALA A 727 13.21 -10.93 20.73
CA ALA A 727 12.30 -9.82 20.52
C ALA A 727 11.03 -9.94 21.36
N ARG A 728 10.58 -11.18 21.63
CA ARG A 728 9.43 -11.44 22.53
C ARG A 728 9.82 -11.44 24.00
N GLU A 729 11.03 -11.89 24.31
CA GLU A 729 11.50 -11.97 25.70
C GLU A 729 11.89 -10.61 26.28
N TYR A 730 12.25 -9.67 25.44
CA TYR A 730 12.70 -8.31 25.77
C TYR A 730 11.85 -7.22 25.14
N ASP A 731 10.54 -7.46 24.99
CA ASP A 731 9.57 -6.53 24.38
C ASP A 731 9.45 -5.20 25.15
N ASP A 732 9.86 -5.18 26.43
CA ASP A 732 9.99 -3.98 27.26
C ASP A 732 11.24 -3.14 26.98
N ARG A 733 12.26 -3.71 26.28
CA ARG A 733 13.58 -3.09 26.05
C ARG A 733 13.99 -3.01 24.59
N LEU A 734 13.39 -3.83 23.72
CA LEU A 734 13.58 -3.75 22.27
C LEU A 734 12.36 -3.10 21.62
N PHE A 735 12.55 -1.91 21.10
CA PHE A 735 11.50 -1.17 20.42
C PHE A 735 11.88 -0.83 18.98
N VAL A 736 11.20 -1.45 18.01
CA VAL A 736 11.42 -1.28 16.56
C VAL A 736 10.05 -1.18 15.86
N PRO A 737 9.45 0.02 15.82
CA PRO A 737 8.07 0.19 15.36
C PRO A 737 7.97 0.36 13.84
N GLY A 738 8.33 -0.68 13.06
CA GLY A 738 8.34 -0.60 11.61
C GLY A 738 9.51 0.23 11.08
N SER A 739 10.70 -0.39 11.04
CA SER A 739 11.96 0.26 10.62
C SER A 739 12.74 -0.63 9.67
N ILE A 740 13.65 -0.02 8.92
CA ILE A 740 14.55 -0.74 8.03
C ILE A 740 15.85 -1.01 8.78
N VAL A 741 16.26 -2.27 8.82
CA VAL A 741 17.43 -2.74 9.55
C VAL A 741 18.42 -3.45 8.62
N ARG A 742 19.70 -3.39 8.99
CA ARG A 742 20.81 -4.06 8.29
C ARG A 742 20.71 -5.57 8.47
N LEU A 743 20.88 -6.28 7.36
CA LEU A 743 20.93 -7.73 7.29
C LEU A 743 22.22 -8.17 6.60
N THR A 744 22.98 -9.07 7.22
CA THR A 744 24.19 -9.70 6.67
C THR A 744 23.90 -11.17 6.38
N LEU A 745 24.07 -11.58 5.12
CA LEU A 745 23.77 -12.92 4.61
C LEU A 745 25.04 -13.78 4.54
N ASP A 746 24.91 -15.07 4.77
CA ASP A 746 25.94 -16.05 4.38
C ASP A 746 25.88 -16.29 2.84
N PRO A 747 26.86 -15.80 2.05
CA PRO A 747 26.81 -15.91 0.59
C PRO A 747 27.00 -17.35 0.09
N THR A 748 27.44 -18.28 0.95
CA THR A 748 27.64 -19.70 0.60
C THR A 748 26.36 -20.51 0.76
N HIS A 749 25.37 -19.96 1.49
CA HIS A 749 24.11 -20.65 1.72
C HIS A 749 23.15 -20.50 0.54
N PRO A 750 22.49 -21.58 0.03
CA PRO A 750 21.61 -21.52 -1.13
C PRO A 750 20.44 -20.52 -1.00
N LEU A 751 19.96 -20.23 0.20
CA LEU A 751 18.93 -19.21 0.43
C LEU A 751 19.40 -17.78 0.09
N SER A 752 20.72 -17.55 0.10
CA SER A 752 21.34 -16.24 -0.20
C SER A 752 21.78 -16.08 -1.66
N PHE A 753 21.66 -17.11 -2.49
CA PHE A 753 22.16 -17.06 -3.88
C PHE A 753 21.51 -15.94 -4.68
N GLY A 754 22.32 -15.16 -5.36
CA GLY A 754 21.91 -14.05 -6.18
C GLY A 754 21.55 -12.78 -5.39
N MET A 755 21.88 -12.72 -4.11
CA MET A 755 21.69 -11.55 -3.25
C MET A 755 23.02 -10.89 -2.90
N GLN A 756 22.96 -9.61 -2.51
CA GLN A 756 24.08 -8.93 -1.88
C GLN A 756 24.25 -9.44 -0.45
N SER A 757 25.48 -9.63 -0.01
CA SER A 757 25.77 -10.12 1.35
C SER A 757 25.37 -9.13 2.45
N ASP A 758 25.38 -7.82 2.16
CA ASP A 758 24.86 -6.75 3.03
C ASP A 758 23.62 -6.16 2.37
N THR A 759 22.46 -6.27 3.02
CA THR A 759 21.18 -5.83 2.49
C THR A 759 20.31 -5.25 3.59
N ALA A 760 19.12 -4.81 3.22
CA ALA A 760 18.14 -4.22 4.13
C ALA A 760 16.93 -5.15 4.31
N ALA A 761 16.45 -5.27 5.55
CA ALA A 761 15.20 -5.96 5.87
C ALA A 761 14.23 -5.02 6.57
N PHE A 762 12.94 -5.20 6.33
CA PHE A 762 11.91 -4.47 7.05
C PHE A 762 11.57 -5.20 8.35
N PHE A 763 11.69 -4.50 9.49
CA PHE A 763 11.44 -5.06 10.80
C PHE A 763 10.15 -4.49 11.40
N ALA A 764 9.09 -5.29 11.42
CA ALA A 764 7.82 -4.98 12.11
C ALA A 764 7.19 -6.28 12.60
N PHE A 765 6.87 -6.36 13.89
CA PHE A 765 6.38 -7.60 14.53
C PHE A 765 7.27 -8.80 14.22
N SER A 766 8.57 -8.57 14.31
CA SER A 766 9.63 -9.45 13.83
C SER A 766 10.33 -10.13 15.01
N SER A 767 11.13 -11.16 14.72
CA SER A 767 11.83 -11.99 15.68
C SER A 767 13.35 -11.74 15.65
N VAL A 768 14.00 -11.96 16.77
CA VAL A 768 15.47 -11.98 16.91
C VAL A 768 15.86 -13.32 17.53
N TYR A 769 16.51 -14.17 16.75
CA TYR A 769 16.78 -15.53 17.18
C TYR A 769 18.13 -15.68 17.89
N ALA A 770 18.15 -16.51 18.94
CA ALA A 770 19.34 -16.92 19.66
C ALA A 770 19.26 -18.39 20.07
N ALA A 771 20.39 -18.99 20.46
CA ALA A 771 20.41 -20.34 21.04
C ALA A 771 19.61 -20.40 22.34
N ALA A 772 18.97 -21.53 22.61
CA ALA A 772 18.20 -21.73 23.85
C ALA A 772 19.05 -21.59 25.12
N SER A 773 20.35 -21.88 25.04
CA SER A 773 21.31 -21.74 26.13
C SER A 773 21.91 -20.34 26.29
N ALA A 774 21.69 -19.41 25.31
CA ALA A 774 22.26 -18.07 25.39
C ALA A 774 21.55 -17.25 26.46
N THR A 775 22.33 -16.49 27.26
CA THR A 775 21.77 -15.45 28.11
C THR A 775 21.78 -14.14 27.34
N ALA A 776 20.87 -13.22 27.62
CA ALA A 776 20.76 -11.97 26.90
C ALA A 776 21.75 -10.89 27.37
N ARG A 777 22.88 -11.26 27.99
CA ARG A 777 23.90 -10.29 28.35
C ARG A 777 24.65 -9.83 27.10
N ALA A 778 24.83 -8.53 26.95
CA ALA A 778 25.52 -7.89 25.83
C ALA A 778 27.00 -8.36 25.66
N GLU A 779 27.54 -9.06 26.67
CA GLU A 779 28.92 -9.49 26.78
C GLU A 779 29.17 -10.97 26.40
N GLU A 780 28.11 -11.75 26.06
CA GLU A 780 28.30 -13.14 25.66
C GLU A 780 28.74 -13.28 24.22
N PRO A 781 29.60 -14.30 23.92
CA PRO A 781 30.03 -14.54 22.54
C PRO A 781 28.86 -14.71 21.62
N ARG A 782 28.86 -13.96 20.53
CA ARG A 782 27.91 -14.08 19.40
C ARG A 782 28.27 -15.34 18.64
N ASP A 783 27.84 -16.51 19.14
CA ASP A 783 28.13 -17.79 18.49
C ASP A 783 27.20 -17.97 17.29
N PRO A 784 27.72 -18.06 16.04
CA PRO A 784 26.93 -18.34 14.86
C PRO A 784 26.35 -19.77 14.83
N SER A 785 26.84 -20.70 15.65
CA SER A 785 26.30 -22.07 15.74
C SER A 785 25.26 -22.16 16.87
N LEU A 786 23.97 -22.04 16.50
CA LEU A 786 22.89 -22.07 17.49
C LEU A 786 22.71 -23.41 18.21
N ALA A 787 22.86 -24.53 17.50
CA ALA A 787 22.83 -25.91 18.03
C ALA A 787 23.06 -26.92 16.89
N ALA A 788 23.30 -28.18 17.21
CA ALA A 788 23.38 -29.23 16.19
C ALA A 788 22.10 -29.34 15.40
N GLY A 789 22.20 -29.21 14.06
CA GLY A 789 21.06 -29.26 13.11
C GLY A 789 20.36 -27.93 12.81
N VAL A 790 20.77 -26.82 13.46
CA VAL A 790 20.27 -25.47 13.13
C VAL A 790 21.39 -24.62 12.53
N LYS A 791 21.16 -24.06 11.36
CA LYS A 791 22.11 -23.20 10.66
C LYS A 791 21.58 -21.76 10.63
N THR A 792 22.46 -20.82 10.88
CA THR A 792 22.20 -19.41 10.66
C THR A 792 22.48 -19.07 9.19
N VAL A 793 21.49 -18.49 8.52
CA VAL A 793 21.58 -18.05 7.12
C VAL A 793 21.88 -16.55 7.05
N ALA A 794 21.34 -15.79 7.99
CA ALA A 794 21.54 -14.35 8.07
C ALA A 794 21.54 -13.87 9.50
N HIS A 795 22.28 -12.77 9.74
CA HIS A 795 22.32 -12.04 11.01
C HIS A 795 21.86 -10.61 10.81
N TYR A 796 21.27 -10.01 11.84
CA TYR A 796 21.19 -8.55 11.92
C TYR A 796 22.61 -7.96 12.04
N GLY A 797 22.81 -6.73 11.54
CA GLY A 797 24.12 -6.10 11.56
C GLY A 797 24.79 -6.15 12.95
N GLU A 798 26.11 -6.29 13.00
CA GLU A 798 26.86 -6.31 14.28
C GLU A 798 26.86 -4.94 14.98
N ARG A 799 26.69 -3.87 14.22
CA ARG A 799 26.61 -2.46 14.63
C ARG A 799 25.84 -1.67 13.57
N ASP A 800 25.37 -0.48 13.92
CA ASP A 800 24.60 0.36 13.02
C ASP A 800 23.43 -0.42 12.38
N VAL A 801 22.71 -1.14 13.25
CA VAL A 801 21.62 -2.03 12.83
C VAL A 801 20.50 -1.24 12.20
N LEU A 802 20.19 -0.04 12.72
CA LEU A 802 19.17 0.84 12.17
C LEU A 802 19.65 1.51 10.88
N LEU A 803 19.01 1.22 9.78
CA LEU A 803 19.22 1.91 8.50
C LEU A 803 18.26 3.09 8.32
N SER A 804 16.98 2.93 8.70
CA SER A 804 15.96 3.99 8.59
C SER A 804 14.83 3.73 9.59
N GLY A 805 14.35 4.80 10.24
CA GLY A 805 13.24 4.73 11.19
C GLY A 805 13.63 4.99 12.64
N TRP A 806 13.23 4.12 13.55
CA TRP A 806 13.49 4.22 15.00
C TRP A 806 13.80 2.85 15.59
N LEU A 807 14.86 2.78 16.40
CA LEU A 807 15.26 1.57 17.13
C LEU A 807 15.78 1.97 18.51
N GLU A 808 15.25 1.34 19.56
CA GLU A 808 15.82 1.32 20.90
C GLU A 808 16.16 -0.13 21.28
N GLY A 809 17.23 -0.33 22.02
CA GLY A 809 17.68 -1.67 22.42
C GLY A 809 18.48 -2.43 21.35
N GLU A 810 19.22 -1.72 20.47
CA GLU A 810 20.03 -2.32 19.39
C GLU A 810 20.90 -3.49 19.86
N TYR A 811 21.45 -3.42 21.08
CA TYR A 811 22.31 -4.47 21.65
C TYR A 811 21.63 -5.85 21.76
N ILE A 812 20.29 -5.91 21.80
CA ILE A 812 19.52 -7.16 21.86
C ILE A 812 19.56 -7.90 20.52
N MET A 813 19.58 -7.15 19.42
CA MET A 813 19.52 -7.72 18.08
C MET A 813 20.85 -7.73 17.32
N ALA A 814 21.80 -6.87 17.71
CA ALA A 814 23.08 -6.73 17.01
C ALA A 814 23.84 -8.07 16.94
N GLY A 815 24.15 -8.52 15.70
CA GLY A 815 24.84 -9.78 15.41
C GLY A 815 24.04 -11.05 15.72
N ARG A 816 22.75 -10.94 16.06
CA ARG A 816 21.89 -12.10 16.30
C ARG A 816 21.27 -12.62 15.01
N ALA A 817 20.85 -13.89 15.03
CA ALA A 817 20.30 -14.53 13.85
C ALA A 817 18.95 -13.92 13.44
N ALA A 818 18.83 -13.63 12.14
CA ALA A 818 17.64 -13.11 11.50
C ALA A 818 16.93 -14.18 10.66
N ILE A 819 17.68 -15.14 10.08
CA ILE A 819 17.14 -16.25 9.29
C ILE A 819 17.81 -17.55 9.77
N LEU A 820 17.00 -18.56 10.00
CA LEU A 820 17.46 -19.90 10.42
C LEU A 820 16.93 -20.97 9.47
N GLU A 821 17.77 -22.01 9.27
CA GLU A 821 17.36 -23.28 8.67
C GLU A 821 17.59 -24.40 9.67
N ALA A 822 16.54 -25.14 10.04
CA ALA A 822 16.60 -26.29 10.93
C ALA A 822 16.29 -27.58 10.18
N GLN A 823 17.16 -28.61 10.31
CA GLN A 823 16.89 -29.93 9.74
C GLN A 823 15.93 -30.68 10.65
N VAL A 824 14.82 -31.18 10.10
CA VAL A 824 13.79 -31.94 10.81
C VAL A 824 13.47 -33.24 10.07
N GLY A 825 13.98 -34.36 10.57
CA GLY A 825 13.89 -35.63 9.85
C GLY A 825 14.55 -35.55 8.48
N SER A 826 13.83 -35.89 7.42
CA SER A 826 14.28 -35.77 6.03
C SER A 826 13.99 -34.39 5.39
N GLY A 827 13.23 -33.55 6.06
CA GLY A 827 12.84 -32.20 5.59
C GLY A 827 13.48 -31.11 6.43
N ARG A 828 12.97 -29.89 6.30
CA ARG A 828 13.51 -28.72 6.96
C ARG A 828 12.45 -27.69 7.34
N VAL A 829 12.79 -26.87 8.32
CA VAL A 829 12.08 -25.64 8.70
C VAL A 829 12.97 -24.45 8.35
N VAL A 830 12.46 -23.49 7.62
CA VAL A 830 13.11 -22.20 7.33
C VAL A 830 12.32 -21.13 8.08
N MET A 831 12.98 -20.37 8.95
CA MET A 831 12.37 -19.31 9.73
C MET A 831 12.97 -17.96 9.34
N PHE A 832 12.14 -17.08 8.77
CA PHE A 832 12.48 -15.68 8.56
C PHE A 832 12.01 -14.86 9.76
N GLY A 833 12.93 -14.19 10.45
CA GLY A 833 12.61 -13.36 11.61
C GLY A 833 11.87 -12.07 11.26
N PHE A 834 11.58 -11.82 9.98
CA PHE A 834 10.94 -10.61 9.48
C PHE A 834 10.00 -10.92 8.30
N PRO A 835 9.05 -10.02 7.96
CA PRO A 835 8.17 -10.20 6.80
C PRO A 835 8.94 -9.94 5.49
N VAL A 836 9.39 -11.02 4.82
CA VAL A 836 10.29 -10.96 3.64
C VAL A 836 9.71 -10.18 2.45
N GLN A 837 8.40 -10.02 2.38
CA GLN A 837 7.72 -9.31 1.30
C GLN A 837 7.04 -8.00 1.76
N HIS A 838 6.85 -7.79 3.03
CA HIS A 838 6.19 -6.64 3.67
C HIS A 838 5.31 -5.80 2.74
N ARG A 839 4.02 -6.08 2.66
CA ARG A 839 3.04 -5.37 1.81
C ARG A 839 3.45 -5.26 0.33
N GLY A 840 4.22 -6.23 -0.19
CA GLY A 840 4.77 -6.16 -1.55
C GLY A 840 5.77 -5.03 -1.78
N GLN A 841 6.39 -4.48 -0.74
CA GLN A 841 7.29 -3.31 -0.78
C GLN A 841 8.77 -3.70 -0.66
N ALA A 842 9.09 -4.72 0.16
CA ALA A 842 10.47 -5.09 0.52
C ALA A 842 11.15 -5.94 -0.57
N HIS A 843 11.32 -5.39 -1.77
CA HIS A 843 11.93 -6.09 -2.92
C HIS A 843 13.35 -6.60 -2.63
N ALA A 844 14.09 -5.94 -1.74
CA ALA A 844 15.44 -6.35 -1.34
C ALA A 844 15.49 -7.74 -0.72
N THR A 845 14.37 -8.26 -0.20
CA THR A 845 14.30 -9.56 0.49
C THR A 845 13.41 -10.59 -0.20
N PHE A 846 12.68 -10.27 -1.28
CA PHE A 846 11.84 -11.23 -2.02
C PHE A 846 12.60 -12.48 -2.44
N ARG A 847 13.84 -12.28 -2.91
CA ARG A 847 14.69 -13.39 -3.40
C ARG A 847 14.91 -14.47 -2.35
N LEU A 848 14.94 -14.14 -1.06
CA LEU A 848 15.07 -15.11 0.04
C LEU A 848 13.89 -16.09 0.06
N LEU A 849 12.67 -15.58 -0.09
CA LEU A 849 11.48 -16.42 -0.22
C LEU A 849 11.56 -17.31 -1.46
N PHE A 850 11.89 -16.74 -2.63
CA PHE A 850 11.99 -17.49 -3.88
C PHE A 850 13.02 -18.60 -3.78
N ASN A 851 14.18 -18.33 -3.19
CA ASN A 851 15.21 -19.32 -2.97
C ASN A 851 14.74 -20.43 -2.03
N ALA A 852 13.96 -20.12 -0.99
CA ALA A 852 13.39 -21.13 -0.11
C ALA A 852 12.44 -22.08 -0.87
N LEU A 853 11.68 -21.55 -1.85
CA LEU A 853 10.78 -22.35 -2.69
C LEU A 853 11.58 -23.23 -3.67
N PHE A 854 12.62 -22.69 -4.33
CA PHE A 854 13.42 -23.42 -5.33
C PHE A 854 14.33 -24.50 -4.74
N THR A 855 14.85 -24.31 -3.52
CA THR A 855 15.77 -25.27 -2.85
C THR A 855 15.05 -26.38 -2.11
N SER A 856 13.72 -26.41 -2.14
CA SER A 856 12.94 -27.41 -1.41
C SER A 856 13.04 -28.79 -2.04
N PRO A 857 13.19 -29.87 -1.26
CA PRO A 857 13.29 -31.23 -1.77
C PRO A 857 12.02 -31.66 -2.52
N GLN A 858 12.16 -32.13 -3.74
CA GLN A 858 11.05 -32.60 -4.55
C GLN A 858 10.78 -34.09 -4.34
N SER A 859 9.49 -34.49 -4.28
CA SER A 859 9.13 -35.90 -4.27
C SER A 859 9.42 -36.50 -5.64
N GLY A 860 10.38 -37.43 -5.69
CA GLY A 860 10.75 -38.19 -6.92
C GLY A 860 12.18 -38.03 -7.42
N THR A 861 12.94 -37.07 -6.95
CA THR A 861 14.38 -37.05 -7.17
C THR A 861 15.05 -38.04 -6.21
N LYS A 862 15.18 -39.31 -6.62
CA LYS A 862 16.15 -40.22 -5.97
C LYS A 862 17.53 -39.54 -6.05
N LYS A 863 18.20 -39.39 -4.90
CA LYS A 863 19.63 -39.03 -4.83
C LYS A 863 20.47 -39.98 -5.61
#